data_db0433cdbf849d3e9dd5bfb54d4bdf77
#
_entry.id   db0433cdbf849d3e9dd5bfb54d4bdf77
#
_cell.length_a   1.000
_cell.length_b   1.000
_cell.length_c   1.000
_cell.angle_alpha   90.00
_cell.angle_beta   90.00
_cell.angle_gamma   90.00
#
_symmetry.space_group_name_H-M   'P 1'
#
loop_
_entity.id
_entity.type
_entity.pdbx_description
1 polymer ?
#
loop_
_entity_poly.entity_id
_entity_poly.type
_entity_poly.pdbx_seq_one_letter_code
_entity_poly.pdbx_strand_id
1 'polypeptide(L)'
;MFAGAAFTDSADIKVDTEVVDTLVSLGVVNGYDDGSFKPNGTVTRAEMAKMIYVLRTGNSDASAYNDDKTSFTDINGHWARGYIKYCQSLGIIAGKSNTKFCPNDKVTAQEAAKMLLVTLGYNAEKAGLVGANWASKTNALADEAGLLEDVNTAFTAACPRQYAAQLIYNAIDAKTVVLRDGTYIDESATGHPNKTVGEKYMGLSKTEGVLVASGKTGINGQSTAKEDSLGVNVLASNEKTYDYKSDVTFTKVAKDYTALLGQVVKVLYKDGDKSKVYGVFATDNNNVLAGNAEDLEKRTSTKVKFDGTEYDVAASTLVTVNGVKKADKTLAEYADVYKDTAATFSLVDNDDDDKYDVLTIVAPSVEKVTYSGSTSITAGKSYKYADENIADGIKKDDYVAIVDKAATKDGKYAITKAETVTGKIEAIKGTDVKVGGTWYKTADNADIEDNYSLNDEFTLAVVNGFVYHAEQGDEAISNDKVILATKVDAPEVTSGSIDEGTQKIKALFADGSEKQITVAQYNKFTSSAFAGYADMSASNKIVANKLYTFTTKSNGDYKLKDIDTSKYDGTLSNITKIDDGKAYDSSTPTASTMRFADAAAIFVVPGNGDDAKVITGKALGTWKNITALNSTSTTLYGKKDGGIVYANVGVVVMNSSTAAPSSGDVEYGFVTEKSSLVKDGDDYYISMTIWNGSSEIPVKADSYYTLVTTPSTAWSDKTDVDSDTPVSDIAAFAKQTPVSYKTTGDGLISEVRPLNVVENAGSDKYLGAVAVTGYKDGKKYVSLNGTDYDLTSDTVQMFVDTDAKTGETTGAITEANEVHGYFVKNAYAVVNSSNEVEFILVDTKNNLECNASEDDVKIVTKGGAVAAKADDETRVLKLNGATSIDVGNVFVANSTKNFGVQAVDAGKVFVVAANGTTKTSGNLAAGDTIRVIAQNGDVVDYSVVA
;
A
#
# COMPACT_ATOMS: atom_id res chain seq x y z
N MET A 1 19.42 -8.05 9.85
CA MET A 1 18.16 -8.73 9.43
C MET A 1 18.52 -10.13 8.99
N PHE A 2 18.05 -11.13 9.70
CA PHE A 2 18.33 -12.53 9.40
C PHE A 2 17.43 -13.00 8.25
N ALA A 3 18.02 -13.62 7.26
CA ALA A 3 17.33 -14.14 6.08
C ALA A 3 16.75 -15.54 6.35
N GLY A 4 15.92 -15.70 7.37
CA GLY A 4 15.20 -16.93 7.73
C GLY A 4 13.83 -17.05 7.06
N ALA A 5 13.19 -18.22 7.14
CA ALA A 5 11.78 -18.36 6.80
C ALA A 5 10.98 -17.41 7.72
N ALA A 6 10.32 -16.43 7.13
CA ALA A 6 9.56 -15.46 7.89
C ALA A 6 8.26 -16.09 8.39
N PHE A 7 8.31 -16.76 9.54
CA PHE A 7 7.11 -17.24 10.21
C PHE A 7 6.39 -16.08 10.89
N THR A 8 5.07 -16.11 10.86
CA THR A 8 4.23 -15.08 11.47
C THR A 8 4.42 -14.96 12.99
N ASP A 9 4.94 -16.01 13.62
CA ASP A 9 5.23 -16.14 15.06
C ASP A 9 6.74 -16.23 15.37
N SER A 10 7.59 -15.68 14.50
CA SER A 10 9.05 -15.72 14.67
C SER A 10 9.55 -15.12 16.00
N ALA A 11 8.85 -14.12 16.55
CA ALA A 11 9.19 -13.51 17.82
C ALA A 11 9.06 -14.47 19.03
N ASP A 12 8.28 -15.55 18.89
CA ASP A 12 8.08 -16.58 19.94
C ASP A 12 9.11 -17.70 19.88
N ILE A 13 9.92 -17.76 18.82
CA ILE A 13 11.00 -18.74 18.64
C ILE A 13 12.16 -18.36 19.56
N LYS A 14 12.59 -19.29 20.43
CA LYS A 14 13.68 -19.09 21.41
C LYS A 14 14.96 -19.84 21.04
N VAL A 15 14.89 -20.77 20.11
CA VAL A 15 16.08 -21.44 19.54
C VAL A 15 16.67 -20.55 18.46
N ASP A 16 17.94 -20.76 18.13
CA ASP A 16 18.59 -20.03 17.06
C ASP A 16 17.83 -20.16 15.73
N THR A 17 17.81 -19.11 14.95
CA THR A 17 17.14 -19.09 13.63
C THR A 17 17.74 -20.11 12.67
N GLU A 18 19.05 -20.39 12.78
CA GLU A 18 19.74 -21.43 12.00
C GLU A 18 19.09 -22.82 12.20
N VAL A 19 18.67 -23.13 13.41
CA VAL A 19 18.01 -24.40 13.76
C VAL A 19 16.75 -24.60 12.93
N VAL A 20 15.87 -23.62 12.95
CA VAL A 20 14.59 -23.69 12.24
C VAL A 20 14.80 -23.64 10.73
N ASP A 21 15.61 -22.71 10.26
CA ASP A 21 15.89 -22.53 8.84
C ASP A 21 16.53 -23.76 8.19
N THR A 22 17.51 -24.37 8.87
CA THR A 22 18.15 -25.62 8.41
C THR A 22 17.12 -26.72 8.28
N LEU A 23 16.30 -26.95 9.30
CA LEU A 23 15.34 -28.05 9.30
C LEU A 23 14.20 -27.87 8.31
N VAL A 24 13.79 -26.61 8.06
CA VAL A 24 12.83 -26.27 7.01
C VAL A 24 13.44 -26.53 5.63
N SER A 25 14.66 -26.10 5.40
CA SER A 25 15.37 -26.30 4.13
C SER A 25 15.63 -27.76 3.81
N LEU A 26 15.84 -28.58 4.85
CA LEU A 26 16.00 -30.04 4.74
C LEU A 26 14.65 -30.76 4.65
N GLY A 27 13.54 -30.08 4.80
CA GLY A 27 12.18 -30.65 4.80
C GLY A 27 11.86 -31.51 6.03
N VAL A 28 12.65 -31.41 7.10
CA VAL A 28 12.43 -32.13 8.37
C VAL A 28 11.24 -31.56 9.11
N VAL A 29 11.11 -30.25 9.11
CA VAL A 29 9.94 -29.51 9.63
C VAL A 29 9.39 -28.58 8.56
N ASN A 30 8.08 -28.31 8.60
CA ASN A 30 7.43 -27.35 7.73
C ASN A 30 6.63 -26.36 8.57
N GLY A 31 6.39 -25.15 8.07
CA GLY A 31 5.39 -24.26 8.64
C GLY A 31 3.98 -24.82 8.48
N TYR A 32 3.03 -24.22 9.16
CA TYR A 32 1.62 -24.47 9.00
C TYR A 32 1.02 -23.59 7.88
N ASP A 33 -0.18 -23.93 7.43
CA ASP A 33 -0.87 -23.21 6.34
C ASP A 33 -1.16 -21.74 6.70
N ASP A 34 -1.23 -21.41 8.00
CA ASP A 34 -1.38 -20.05 8.52
C ASP A 34 -0.05 -19.25 8.54
N GLY A 35 1.02 -19.79 8.00
CA GLY A 35 2.35 -19.20 7.97
C GLY A 35 3.09 -19.26 9.31
N SER A 36 2.57 -19.92 10.35
CA SER A 36 3.22 -20.05 11.65
C SER A 36 4.14 -21.26 11.74
N PHE A 37 5.11 -21.21 12.67
CA PHE A 37 5.94 -22.35 13.08
C PHE A 37 5.35 -23.06 14.29
N LYS A 38 4.63 -22.37 15.15
CA LYS A 38 4.07 -22.83 16.45
C LYS A 38 5.15 -23.36 17.40
N PRO A 39 6.14 -22.53 17.80
CA PRO A 39 7.31 -22.95 18.56
C PRO A 39 6.97 -23.60 19.90
N ASN A 40 5.92 -23.12 20.56
CA ASN A 40 5.44 -23.62 21.84
C ASN A 40 4.41 -24.77 21.74
N GLY A 41 3.99 -25.11 20.54
CA GLY A 41 3.15 -26.28 20.27
C GLY A 41 3.90 -27.56 20.60
N THR A 42 3.23 -28.55 21.21
CA THR A 42 3.87 -29.80 21.62
C THR A 42 3.84 -30.85 20.51
N VAL A 43 4.98 -31.53 20.28
CA VAL A 43 5.13 -32.54 19.22
C VAL A 43 4.52 -33.85 19.64
N THR A 44 3.80 -34.51 18.71
CA THR A 44 3.28 -35.85 18.87
C THR A 44 4.35 -36.91 18.52
N ARG A 45 4.14 -38.15 18.98
CA ARG A 45 4.99 -39.29 18.64
C ARG A 45 5.00 -39.56 17.12
N ALA A 46 3.87 -39.34 16.45
CA ALA A 46 3.77 -39.50 15.00
C ALA A 46 4.55 -38.40 14.25
N GLU A 47 4.51 -37.16 14.70
CA GLU A 47 5.29 -36.06 14.12
C GLU A 47 6.80 -36.30 14.31
N MET A 48 7.20 -36.72 15.50
CA MET A 48 8.62 -37.07 15.76
C MET A 48 9.11 -38.22 14.87
N ALA A 49 8.29 -39.25 14.66
CA ALA A 49 8.64 -40.35 13.74
C ALA A 49 8.81 -39.85 12.30
N LYS A 50 7.99 -38.92 11.83
CA LYS A 50 8.16 -38.25 10.51
C LYS A 50 9.46 -37.45 10.45
N MET A 51 9.75 -36.64 11.45
CA MET A 51 10.99 -35.84 11.49
C MET A 51 12.24 -36.74 11.42
N ILE A 52 12.27 -37.82 12.19
CA ILE A 52 13.38 -38.78 12.17
C ILE A 52 13.47 -39.51 10.84
N TYR A 53 12.34 -39.86 10.24
CA TYR A 53 12.34 -40.48 8.90
C TYR A 53 13.02 -39.59 7.87
N VAL A 54 12.64 -38.27 7.85
CA VAL A 54 13.26 -37.31 6.93
C VAL A 54 14.74 -37.16 7.22
N LEU A 55 15.14 -37.06 8.50
CA LEU A 55 16.55 -36.99 8.91
C LEU A 55 17.34 -38.19 8.41
N ARG A 56 16.74 -39.40 8.38
CA ARG A 56 17.38 -40.64 7.99
C ARG A 56 17.41 -40.90 6.48
N THR A 57 16.47 -40.33 5.75
CA THR A 57 16.30 -40.71 4.32
C THR A 57 16.48 -39.52 3.38
N GLY A 58 16.39 -38.29 3.89
CA GLY A 58 16.28 -37.07 3.07
C GLY A 58 15.00 -37.00 2.24
N ASN A 59 14.01 -37.87 2.51
CA ASN A 59 12.74 -37.94 1.78
C ASN A 59 11.56 -37.65 2.71
N SER A 60 10.59 -36.88 2.25
CA SER A 60 9.38 -36.58 3.01
C SER A 60 8.23 -37.57 2.80
N ASP A 61 8.31 -38.48 1.84
CA ASP A 61 7.30 -39.50 1.54
C ASP A 61 7.73 -40.91 2.06
N ALA A 62 6.95 -41.44 3.00
CA ALA A 62 7.11 -42.80 3.56
C ALA A 62 6.03 -43.76 3.06
N SER A 63 5.32 -43.46 1.98
CA SER A 63 4.20 -44.26 1.46
C SER A 63 4.63 -45.68 1.12
N ALA A 64 5.89 -45.90 0.68
CA ALA A 64 6.45 -47.23 0.39
C ALA A 64 6.41 -48.18 1.58
N TYR A 65 6.39 -47.67 2.82
CA TYR A 65 6.33 -48.47 4.05
C TYR A 65 4.92 -48.66 4.60
N ASN A 66 3.90 -48.14 3.92
CA ASN A 66 2.51 -48.20 4.42
C ASN A 66 1.99 -49.64 4.63
N ASP A 67 2.48 -50.59 3.84
CA ASP A 67 2.03 -51.96 3.85
C ASP A 67 3.00 -52.93 4.57
N ASP A 68 4.10 -52.38 5.13
CA ASP A 68 5.04 -53.16 5.91
C ASP A 68 4.39 -53.80 7.16
N LYS A 69 4.96 -54.87 7.64
CA LYS A 69 4.51 -55.54 8.85
C LYS A 69 4.79 -54.69 10.08
N THR A 70 3.85 -54.70 11.00
CA THR A 70 3.97 -54.00 12.30
C THR A 70 3.20 -54.81 13.36
N SER A 71 3.65 -54.68 14.62
CA SER A 71 2.88 -55.13 15.78
C SER A 71 1.83 -54.13 16.25
N PHE A 72 1.89 -52.85 15.78
CA PHE A 72 1.00 -51.81 16.23
C PHE A 72 -0.37 -51.86 15.55
N THR A 73 -1.41 -51.92 16.34
CA THR A 73 -2.80 -52.02 15.87
C THR A 73 -3.53 -50.68 15.78
N ASP A 74 -2.96 -49.63 16.34
CA ASP A 74 -3.57 -48.29 16.45
C ASP A 74 -3.06 -47.27 15.42
N ILE A 75 -2.29 -47.75 14.44
CA ILE A 75 -1.78 -46.91 13.35
C ILE A 75 -2.44 -47.17 11.99
N ASN A 76 -3.37 -48.13 11.95
CA ASN A 76 -4.12 -48.45 10.72
C ASN A 76 -4.97 -47.24 10.31
N GLY A 77 -4.78 -46.73 9.07
CA GLY A 77 -5.43 -45.56 8.59
C GLY A 77 -4.83 -44.22 9.09
N HIS A 78 -3.87 -44.24 10.01
CA HIS A 78 -3.19 -43.04 10.46
C HIS A 78 -2.23 -42.49 9.39
N TRP A 79 -2.21 -41.17 9.20
CA TRP A 79 -1.36 -40.55 8.18
C TRP A 79 0.13 -40.85 8.32
N ALA A 80 0.62 -41.05 9.54
CA ALA A 80 2.03 -41.34 9.85
C ALA A 80 2.39 -42.81 9.81
N ARG A 81 1.50 -43.74 9.38
CA ARG A 81 1.74 -45.20 9.48
C ARG A 81 3.04 -45.64 8.81
N GLY A 82 3.39 -45.10 7.65
CA GLY A 82 4.63 -45.43 6.94
C GLY A 82 5.88 -44.99 7.70
N TYR A 83 5.89 -43.79 8.25
CA TYR A 83 6.99 -43.28 9.07
C TYR A 83 7.18 -44.10 10.34
N ILE A 84 6.08 -44.48 11.01
CA ILE A 84 6.09 -45.28 12.22
C ILE A 84 6.66 -46.67 11.93
N LYS A 85 6.18 -47.32 10.88
CA LYS A 85 6.64 -48.67 10.48
C LYS A 85 8.12 -48.69 10.13
N TYR A 86 8.60 -47.70 9.36
CA TYR A 86 10.00 -47.52 9.07
C TYR A 86 10.86 -47.39 10.34
N CYS A 87 10.48 -46.46 11.22
CA CYS A 87 11.22 -46.22 12.47
C CYS A 87 11.16 -47.46 13.41
N GLN A 88 10.04 -48.19 13.43
CA GLN A 88 9.90 -49.43 14.18
C GLN A 88 10.86 -50.52 13.63
N SER A 89 10.95 -50.71 12.31
CA SER A 89 11.80 -51.70 11.69
C SER A 89 13.27 -51.53 12.03
N LEU A 90 13.69 -50.28 12.30
CA LEU A 90 15.05 -49.92 12.72
C LEU A 90 15.24 -49.87 14.26
N GLY A 91 14.20 -50.17 15.03
CA GLY A 91 14.26 -50.08 16.49
C GLY A 91 14.35 -48.69 17.06
N ILE A 92 14.17 -47.65 16.24
CA ILE A 92 14.24 -46.23 16.66
C ILE A 92 13.10 -45.92 17.60
N ILE A 93 11.94 -46.47 17.34
CA ILE A 93 10.74 -46.25 18.16
C ILE A 93 10.27 -47.56 18.78
N ALA A 94 9.73 -47.43 19.98
CA ALA A 94 9.01 -48.48 20.69
C ALA A 94 7.57 -48.05 20.94
N GLY A 95 6.67 -49.02 21.06
CA GLY A 95 5.30 -48.75 21.49
C GLY A 95 5.19 -48.39 22.97
N LYS A 96 4.07 -47.78 23.36
CA LYS A 96 3.68 -47.64 24.76
C LYS A 96 3.28 -49.02 25.34
N SER A 97 2.96 -50.00 24.43
CA SER A 97 2.82 -51.42 24.71
C SER A 97 3.25 -52.25 23.51
N ASN A 98 3.24 -53.56 23.60
CA ASN A 98 3.61 -54.45 22.49
C ASN A 98 2.75 -54.27 21.23
N THR A 99 1.54 -53.74 21.37
CA THR A 99 0.55 -53.58 20.27
C THR A 99 0.05 -52.15 20.04
N LYS A 100 0.49 -51.22 20.85
CA LYS A 100 0.06 -49.82 20.74
C LYS A 100 1.22 -48.85 20.65
N PHE A 101 1.22 -48.04 19.61
CA PHE A 101 2.19 -46.95 19.40
C PHE A 101 1.75 -45.67 20.09
N CYS A 102 0.43 -45.38 20.11
CA CYS A 102 -0.17 -44.15 20.57
C CYS A 102 0.33 -42.92 19.78
N PRO A 103 0.02 -42.83 18.46
CA PRO A 103 0.63 -41.87 17.54
C PRO A 103 0.32 -40.41 17.92
N ASN A 104 -0.84 -40.14 18.52
CA ASN A 104 -1.28 -38.79 18.90
C ASN A 104 -0.81 -38.33 20.30
N ASP A 105 -0.22 -39.26 21.09
CA ASP A 105 0.37 -38.89 22.38
C ASP A 105 1.54 -37.95 22.16
N LYS A 106 1.73 -37.04 23.11
CA LYS A 106 2.86 -36.12 23.08
C LYS A 106 4.15 -36.86 23.43
N VAL A 107 5.22 -36.54 22.69
CA VAL A 107 6.57 -37.02 23.01
C VAL A 107 7.22 -36.09 24.03
N THR A 108 7.89 -36.65 25.03
CA THR A 108 8.74 -35.86 25.93
C THR A 108 10.11 -35.59 25.26
N ALA A 109 10.83 -34.54 25.71
CA ALA A 109 12.18 -34.29 25.20
C ALA A 109 13.11 -35.46 25.44
N GLN A 110 12.95 -36.18 26.57
CA GLN A 110 13.69 -37.37 26.90
C GLN A 110 13.37 -38.57 25.98
N GLU A 111 12.08 -38.75 25.63
CA GLU A 111 11.72 -39.79 24.63
C GLU A 111 12.24 -39.44 23.23
N ALA A 112 12.22 -38.13 22.84
CA ALA A 112 12.80 -37.69 21.59
C ALA A 112 14.32 -37.91 21.55
N ALA A 113 15.05 -37.57 22.59
CA ALA A 113 16.49 -37.82 22.70
C ALA A 113 16.82 -39.31 22.61
N LYS A 114 16.04 -40.19 23.24
CA LYS A 114 16.20 -41.65 23.08
C LYS A 114 16.04 -42.09 21.63
N MET A 115 15.03 -41.59 20.93
CA MET A 115 14.82 -41.91 19.51
C MET A 115 16.03 -41.49 18.66
N LEU A 116 16.58 -40.30 18.96
CA LEU A 116 17.76 -39.79 18.26
C LEU A 116 19.03 -40.60 18.57
N LEU A 117 19.26 -41.02 19.82
CA LEU A 117 20.38 -41.91 20.17
C LEU A 117 20.36 -43.20 19.35
N VAL A 118 19.18 -43.82 19.19
CA VAL A 118 19.05 -45.01 18.34
C VAL A 118 19.31 -44.65 16.85
N THR A 119 18.94 -43.43 16.45
CA THR A 119 19.27 -42.93 15.10
C THR A 119 20.78 -42.77 14.88
N LEU A 120 21.53 -42.38 15.93
CA LEU A 120 22.99 -42.32 15.92
C LEU A 120 23.66 -43.69 15.82
N GLY A 121 22.96 -44.80 16.17
CA GLY A 121 23.48 -46.15 16.13
C GLY A 121 23.52 -46.92 17.45
N TYR A 122 23.06 -46.28 18.55
CA TYR A 122 22.94 -46.99 19.84
C TYR A 122 21.84 -48.07 19.77
N ASN A 123 22.14 -49.28 20.18
CA ASN A 123 21.13 -50.31 20.35
C ASN A 123 20.40 -50.04 21.69
N ALA A 124 19.07 -49.92 21.68
CA ALA A 124 18.31 -49.52 22.84
C ALA A 124 18.50 -50.42 24.08
N GLU A 125 18.63 -51.72 23.88
CA GLU A 125 18.83 -52.68 24.97
C GLU A 125 20.28 -52.63 25.52
N LYS A 126 21.27 -52.73 24.60
CA LYS A 126 22.68 -52.77 24.98
C LYS A 126 23.20 -51.47 25.55
N ALA A 127 22.62 -50.33 25.16
CA ALA A 127 22.95 -49.02 25.69
C ALA A 127 22.18 -48.69 26.99
N GLY A 128 21.31 -49.58 27.43
CA GLY A 128 20.51 -49.38 28.65
C GLY A 128 19.41 -48.33 28.51
N LEU A 129 18.95 -48.10 27.28
CA LEU A 129 17.86 -47.16 26.98
C LEU A 129 16.46 -47.79 27.19
N VAL A 130 16.40 -48.96 27.84
CA VAL A 130 15.20 -49.67 28.23
C VAL A 130 15.26 -50.06 29.71
N GLY A 131 14.11 -50.39 30.33
CA GLY A 131 14.03 -50.79 31.74
C GLY A 131 14.02 -49.60 32.71
N ALA A 132 14.22 -49.86 34.02
CA ALA A 132 13.97 -48.87 35.08
C ALA A 132 14.85 -47.59 34.97
N ASN A 133 16.07 -47.71 34.47
CA ASN A 133 17.04 -46.60 34.43
C ASN A 133 17.15 -45.97 33.04
N TRP A 134 16.19 -46.26 32.13
CA TRP A 134 16.27 -45.79 30.76
C TRP A 134 16.43 -44.26 30.64
N ALA A 135 15.73 -43.54 31.48
CA ALA A 135 15.67 -42.08 31.48
C ALA A 135 17.04 -41.43 31.81
N SER A 136 17.66 -41.89 32.93
CA SER A 136 18.98 -41.36 33.32
C SER A 136 20.09 -41.77 32.35
N LYS A 137 20.00 -42.97 31.76
CA LYS A 137 20.92 -43.40 30.71
C LYS A 137 20.75 -42.61 29.40
N THR A 138 19.49 -42.32 29.03
CA THR A 138 19.19 -41.48 27.85
C THR A 138 19.79 -40.11 28.03
N ASN A 139 19.55 -39.46 29.19
CA ASN A 139 20.09 -38.11 29.41
C ASN A 139 21.61 -38.09 29.36
N ALA A 140 22.28 -39.04 30.02
CA ALA A 140 23.75 -39.08 30.02
C ALA A 140 24.36 -39.28 28.65
N LEU A 141 23.82 -40.20 27.83
CA LEU A 141 24.30 -40.47 26.48
C LEU A 141 23.92 -39.36 25.51
N ALA A 142 22.76 -38.70 25.72
CA ALA A 142 22.33 -37.58 24.86
C ALA A 142 23.17 -36.32 25.13
N ASP A 143 23.55 -36.09 26.38
CA ASP A 143 24.48 -35.03 26.76
C ASP A 143 25.88 -35.29 26.16
N GLU A 144 26.42 -36.52 26.36
CA GLU A 144 27.72 -36.93 25.80
C GLU A 144 27.75 -36.83 24.26
N ALA A 145 26.62 -37.08 23.58
CA ALA A 145 26.48 -36.97 22.13
C ALA A 145 26.19 -35.56 21.63
N GLY A 146 26.13 -34.54 22.51
CA GLY A 146 25.81 -33.15 22.16
C GLY A 146 24.34 -32.90 21.78
N LEU A 147 23.43 -33.87 21.99
CA LEU A 147 22.04 -33.72 21.60
C LEU A 147 21.27 -32.72 22.46
N LEU A 148 21.72 -32.45 23.69
CA LEU A 148 21.01 -31.63 24.67
C LEU A 148 21.46 -30.16 24.67
N GLU A 149 22.40 -29.80 23.83
CA GLU A 149 22.90 -28.44 23.70
C GLU A 149 21.75 -27.49 23.32
N ASP A 150 21.60 -26.40 24.05
CA ASP A 150 20.53 -25.38 23.89
C ASP A 150 19.08 -25.90 24.01
N VAL A 151 18.89 -27.10 24.52
CA VAL A 151 17.55 -27.66 24.76
C VAL A 151 16.98 -27.23 26.11
N ASN A 152 16.50 -26.01 26.18
CA ASN A 152 16.02 -25.33 27.40
C ASN A 152 14.55 -25.67 27.73
N THR A 153 14.26 -26.96 28.00
CA THR A 153 12.91 -27.44 28.33
C THR A 153 12.92 -28.52 29.41
N ALA A 154 11.78 -28.77 30.01
CA ALA A 154 11.63 -29.87 30.97
C ALA A 154 11.64 -31.23 30.23
N PHE A 155 12.63 -32.09 30.49
CA PHE A 155 12.83 -33.32 29.75
C PHE A 155 11.70 -34.35 29.91
N THR A 156 10.96 -34.28 31.01
CA THR A 156 9.85 -35.20 31.32
C THR A 156 8.48 -34.67 30.90
N ALA A 157 8.42 -33.44 30.46
CA ALA A 157 7.19 -32.80 29.93
C ALA A 157 7.07 -33.01 28.42
N ALA A 158 5.87 -32.76 27.89
CA ALA A 158 5.66 -32.75 26.44
C ALA A 158 6.59 -31.74 25.77
N CYS A 159 7.36 -32.19 24.78
CA CYS A 159 8.41 -31.40 24.13
C CYS A 159 7.80 -30.29 23.25
N PRO A 160 8.11 -29.02 23.49
CA PRO A 160 7.76 -27.95 22.56
C PRO A 160 8.45 -28.14 21.22
N ARG A 161 7.78 -27.76 20.16
CA ARG A 161 8.22 -27.97 18.77
C ARG A 161 9.60 -27.35 18.48
N GLN A 162 9.89 -26.17 19.01
CA GLN A 162 11.20 -25.55 18.87
C GLN A 162 12.33 -26.39 19.50
N TYR A 163 12.11 -27.00 20.65
CA TYR A 163 13.13 -27.84 21.30
C TYR A 163 13.22 -29.26 20.70
N ALA A 164 12.13 -29.77 20.12
CA ALA A 164 12.20 -30.96 19.27
C ALA A 164 13.03 -30.66 18.01
N ALA A 165 12.87 -29.46 17.43
CA ALA A 165 13.72 -29.01 16.33
C ALA A 165 15.18 -28.87 16.77
N GLN A 166 15.48 -28.27 17.93
CA GLN A 166 16.85 -28.15 18.46
C GLN A 166 17.50 -29.53 18.62
N LEU A 167 16.81 -30.50 19.23
CA LEU A 167 17.30 -31.87 19.40
C LEU A 167 17.67 -32.52 18.06
N ILE A 168 16.85 -32.31 17.02
CA ILE A 168 17.08 -32.89 15.70
C ILE A 168 18.22 -32.15 14.99
N TYR A 169 18.29 -30.83 15.13
CA TYR A 169 19.40 -30.03 14.59
C TYR A 169 20.74 -30.50 15.17
N ASN A 170 20.84 -30.65 16.49
CA ASN A 170 22.03 -31.16 17.17
C ASN A 170 22.38 -32.57 16.65
N ALA A 171 21.37 -33.42 16.38
CA ALA A 171 21.60 -34.74 15.84
C ALA A 171 22.20 -34.77 14.44
N ILE A 172 22.04 -33.69 13.62
CA ILE A 172 22.66 -33.63 12.27
C ILE A 172 24.18 -33.71 12.38
N ASP A 173 24.76 -33.06 13.36
CA ASP A 173 26.21 -32.96 13.58
C ASP A 173 26.73 -34.00 14.57
N ALA A 174 25.82 -34.70 15.25
CA ALA A 174 26.20 -35.78 16.16
C ALA A 174 26.85 -36.95 15.41
N LYS A 175 27.93 -37.48 15.97
CA LYS A 175 28.66 -38.61 15.40
C LYS A 175 27.85 -39.88 15.46
N THR A 176 27.86 -40.62 14.38
CA THR A 176 27.30 -41.97 14.37
C THR A 176 28.24 -42.93 15.10
N VAL A 177 27.68 -43.90 15.81
CA VAL A 177 28.42 -44.86 16.66
C VAL A 177 28.13 -46.28 16.27
N VAL A 178 29.10 -47.15 16.52
CA VAL A 178 29.00 -48.62 16.39
C VAL A 178 29.44 -49.30 17.68
N LEU A 179 28.79 -50.36 18.02
CA LEU A 179 29.17 -51.18 19.19
C LEU A 179 30.31 -52.14 18.82
N ARG A 180 31.47 -51.95 19.43
CA ARG A 180 32.65 -52.82 19.23
C ARG A 180 33.20 -53.23 20.59
N ASP A 181 33.34 -54.54 20.78
CA ASP A 181 33.88 -55.17 22.02
C ASP A 181 33.21 -54.69 23.31
N GLY A 182 31.89 -54.43 23.25
CA GLY A 182 31.09 -53.98 24.39
C GLY A 182 31.08 -52.46 24.63
N THR A 183 31.82 -51.68 23.85
CA THR A 183 31.91 -50.22 23.95
C THR A 183 31.40 -49.57 22.66
N TYR A 184 30.66 -48.48 22.77
CA TYR A 184 30.28 -47.64 21.64
C TYR A 184 31.45 -46.74 21.28
N ILE A 185 31.86 -46.80 20.01
CA ILE A 185 32.91 -45.96 19.44
C ILE A 185 32.36 -45.18 18.25
N ASP A 186 33.01 -44.06 17.92
CA ASP A 186 32.75 -43.28 16.74
C ASP A 186 32.90 -44.18 15.49
N GLU A 187 31.87 -44.19 14.63
CA GLU A 187 31.90 -45.02 13.42
C GLU A 187 33.05 -44.66 12.48
N SER A 188 33.45 -43.38 12.43
CA SER A 188 34.58 -42.92 11.64
C SER A 188 35.92 -43.59 12.04
N ALA A 189 36.04 -44.03 13.31
CA ALA A 189 37.20 -44.76 13.80
C ALA A 189 37.31 -46.19 13.22
N THR A 190 36.27 -46.70 12.54
CA THR A 190 36.27 -48.00 11.87
C THR A 190 36.60 -47.93 10.37
N GLY A 191 37.05 -46.78 9.90
CA GLY A 191 37.37 -46.52 8.50
C GLY A 191 36.20 -46.18 7.59
N HIS A 192 35.02 -45.92 8.16
CA HIS A 192 33.90 -45.38 7.42
C HIS A 192 34.11 -43.89 7.07
N PRO A 193 33.78 -43.46 5.83
CA PRO A 193 34.00 -42.06 5.40
C PRO A 193 33.05 -41.09 6.12
N ASN A 194 31.85 -41.55 6.47
CA ASN A 194 30.81 -40.68 7.06
C ASN A 194 30.98 -40.60 8.58
N LYS A 195 30.93 -39.36 9.08
CA LYS A 195 31.25 -39.06 10.48
C LYS A 195 30.05 -38.67 11.30
N THR A 196 29.07 -37.99 10.67
CA THR A 196 27.88 -37.49 11.36
C THR A 196 26.58 -38.06 10.78
N VAL A 197 25.46 -37.87 11.46
CA VAL A 197 24.13 -38.25 10.95
C VAL A 197 23.82 -37.56 9.63
N GLY A 198 24.09 -36.26 9.54
CA GLY A 198 23.87 -35.49 8.32
C GLY A 198 24.69 -36.00 7.14
N GLU A 199 25.98 -36.24 7.35
CA GLU A 199 26.87 -36.83 6.31
C GLU A 199 26.38 -38.22 5.88
N LYS A 200 26.12 -39.10 6.83
CA LYS A 200 25.79 -40.50 6.56
C LYS A 200 24.44 -40.69 5.89
N TYR A 201 23.40 -40.04 6.37
CA TYR A 201 22.03 -40.34 5.96
C TYR A 201 21.46 -39.32 4.97
N MET A 202 21.87 -38.09 5.07
CA MET A 202 21.38 -37.03 4.17
C MET A 202 22.41 -36.66 3.09
N GLY A 203 23.65 -37.14 3.24
CA GLY A 203 24.78 -36.78 2.37
C GLY A 203 25.01 -35.28 2.41
N LEU A 204 25.06 -34.70 3.61
CA LEU A 204 25.35 -33.30 3.81
C LEU A 204 26.85 -33.04 3.81
N SER A 205 27.24 -31.92 3.27
CA SER A 205 28.58 -31.35 3.37
C SER A 205 28.48 -29.92 3.88
N LYS A 206 29.54 -29.46 4.55
CA LYS A 206 29.71 -28.11 5.03
C LYS A 206 30.96 -27.48 4.44
N THR A 207 30.88 -26.22 4.09
CA THR A 207 32.04 -25.39 3.76
C THR A 207 31.96 -24.12 4.61
N GLU A 208 33.03 -23.81 5.29
CA GLU A 208 33.19 -22.60 6.10
C GLU A 208 34.21 -21.68 5.45
N GLY A 209 33.90 -20.38 5.43
CA GLY A 209 34.76 -19.36 4.85
C GLY A 209 34.04 -18.01 4.70
N VAL A 210 34.78 -16.98 4.32
CA VAL A 210 34.20 -15.65 4.13
C VAL A 210 33.33 -15.60 2.87
N LEU A 211 32.08 -15.11 3.03
CA LEU A 211 31.22 -14.84 1.88
C LEU A 211 31.72 -13.59 1.14
N VAL A 212 32.31 -13.80 -0.03
CA VAL A 212 32.92 -12.72 -0.82
C VAL A 212 32.04 -12.27 -1.99
N ALA A 213 31.08 -13.08 -2.40
CA ALA A 213 30.12 -12.71 -3.45
C ALA A 213 28.74 -13.35 -3.21
N SER A 214 27.68 -12.56 -3.42
CA SER A 214 26.29 -13.01 -3.46
C SER A 214 25.68 -12.53 -4.77
N GLY A 215 25.56 -13.42 -5.73
CA GLY A 215 25.14 -13.07 -7.09
C GLY A 215 26.08 -12.10 -7.77
N LYS A 216 25.55 -11.04 -8.31
CA LYS A 216 26.29 -10.03 -9.07
C LYS A 216 27.06 -9.02 -8.21
N THR A 217 26.82 -9.01 -6.90
CA THR A 217 27.52 -8.13 -5.95
C THR A 217 28.47 -8.90 -5.06
N GLY A 218 29.45 -8.22 -4.50
CA GLY A 218 30.41 -8.79 -3.54
C GLY A 218 31.41 -7.79 -3.02
N ILE A 219 32.32 -8.26 -2.19
CA ILE A 219 33.44 -7.50 -1.64
C ILE A 219 34.71 -7.77 -2.47
N ASN A 220 35.72 -6.93 -2.30
CA ASN A 220 37.02 -7.05 -2.99
C ASN A 220 36.92 -7.13 -4.53
N GLY A 221 35.87 -6.57 -5.13
CA GLY A 221 35.60 -6.66 -6.57
C GLY A 221 35.16 -8.08 -7.02
N GLN A 222 34.79 -8.94 -6.12
CA GLN A 222 34.26 -10.26 -6.43
C GLN A 222 32.77 -10.16 -6.84
N SER A 223 32.40 -11.06 -7.72
CA SER A 223 31.01 -11.30 -8.10
C SER A 223 30.91 -12.69 -8.74
N THR A 224 29.73 -13.23 -8.88
CA THR A 224 29.53 -14.50 -9.59
C THR A 224 28.97 -14.26 -11.00
N ALA A 225 29.11 -15.28 -11.85
CA ALA A 225 28.59 -15.20 -13.22
C ALA A 225 27.08 -15.14 -13.31
N LYS A 226 26.37 -15.66 -12.26
CA LYS A 226 24.91 -15.70 -12.19
C LYS A 226 24.40 -15.11 -10.88
N GLU A 227 23.21 -14.53 -10.93
CA GLU A 227 22.54 -13.95 -9.76
C GLU A 227 22.19 -14.96 -8.67
N ASP A 228 22.01 -16.22 -9.04
CA ASP A 228 21.68 -17.34 -8.16
C ASP A 228 22.94 -18.11 -7.67
N SER A 229 24.06 -17.46 -7.53
CA SER A 229 25.32 -18.11 -7.13
C SER A 229 25.98 -17.37 -5.96
N LEU A 230 26.81 -18.09 -5.19
CA LEU A 230 27.59 -17.54 -4.08
C LEU A 230 29.07 -17.84 -4.31
N GLY A 231 29.94 -16.90 -3.92
CA GLY A 231 31.39 -17.07 -3.86
C GLY A 231 31.87 -17.06 -2.41
N VAL A 232 32.58 -18.08 -2.01
CA VAL A 232 33.14 -18.22 -0.65
C VAL A 232 34.66 -18.33 -0.75
N ASN A 233 35.39 -17.56 0.06
CA ASN A 233 36.83 -17.68 0.26
C ASN A 233 37.10 -18.60 1.45
N VAL A 234 37.73 -19.68 1.23
CA VAL A 234 38.03 -20.74 2.24
C VAL A 234 39.46 -20.59 2.72
N LEU A 235 39.66 -20.52 4.03
CA LEU A 235 40.98 -20.39 4.62
C LEU A 235 41.73 -21.72 4.45
N ALA A 236 42.84 -21.70 3.77
CA ALA A 236 43.68 -22.88 3.65
C ALA A 236 44.33 -23.25 5.01
N SER A 237 44.54 -24.52 5.27
CA SER A 237 45.04 -25.04 6.57
C SER A 237 46.37 -24.44 7.04
N ASN A 238 47.14 -23.81 6.17
CA ASN A 238 48.42 -23.14 6.42
C ASN A 238 48.34 -21.63 6.40
N GLU A 239 47.17 -21.05 6.14
CA GLU A 239 46.93 -19.62 6.11
C GLU A 239 46.22 -19.15 7.40
N LYS A 240 46.48 -17.92 7.77
CA LYS A 240 45.88 -17.29 8.97
C LYS A 240 44.95 -16.15 8.64
N THR A 241 44.93 -15.69 7.39
CA THR A 241 44.16 -14.55 6.94
C THR A 241 43.51 -14.85 5.60
N TYR A 242 42.31 -14.35 5.39
CA TYR A 242 41.56 -14.43 4.14
C TYR A 242 42.15 -13.51 3.08
N ASP A 243 42.25 -13.98 1.82
CA ASP A 243 42.61 -13.11 0.68
C ASP A 243 41.40 -12.49 -0.02
N TYR A 244 40.21 -12.80 0.46
CA TYR A 244 38.92 -12.32 -0.04
C TYR A 244 38.69 -12.59 -1.54
N LYS A 245 39.19 -13.71 -2.04
CA LYS A 245 38.87 -14.21 -3.38
C LYS A 245 37.98 -15.43 -3.33
N SER A 246 37.10 -15.59 -4.29
CA SER A 246 36.21 -16.75 -4.36
C SER A 246 36.97 -18.04 -4.74
N ASP A 247 37.14 -18.99 -3.82
CA ASP A 247 37.73 -20.30 -4.05
C ASP A 247 36.65 -21.32 -4.39
N VAL A 248 35.48 -21.16 -3.76
CA VAL A 248 34.38 -22.11 -3.90
C VAL A 248 33.15 -21.34 -4.38
N THR A 249 32.52 -21.84 -5.43
CA THR A 249 31.27 -21.29 -5.94
C THR A 249 30.13 -22.28 -5.74
N PHE A 250 29.04 -21.81 -5.15
CA PHE A 250 27.75 -22.49 -5.05
C PHE A 250 26.78 -21.90 -6.05
N THR A 251 25.91 -22.71 -6.66
CA THR A 251 24.98 -22.28 -7.70
C THR A 251 23.54 -22.65 -7.34
N LYS A 252 22.56 -22.08 -8.05
CA LYS A 252 21.11 -22.23 -7.79
C LYS A 252 20.68 -21.83 -6.38
N VAL A 253 21.31 -20.80 -5.86
CA VAL A 253 21.00 -20.20 -4.56
C VAL A 253 20.09 -18.99 -4.78
N ALA A 254 18.78 -19.23 -4.74
CA ALA A 254 17.79 -18.18 -5.01
C ALA A 254 17.72 -17.10 -3.91
N LYS A 255 17.95 -17.50 -2.66
CA LYS A 255 17.89 -16.60 -1.50
C LYS A 255 19.00 -15.54 -1.54
N ASP A 256 18.69 -14.34 -1.05
CA ASP A 256 19.65 -13.25 -0.96
C ASP A 256 20.45 -13.32 0.34
N TYR A 257 21.78 -13.33 0.22
CA TYR A 257 22.73 -13.35 1.31
C TYR A 257 23.69 -12.15 1.29
N THR A 258 23.32 -11.07 0.61
CA THR A 258 24.17 -9.87 0.55
C THR A 258 24.45 -9.26 1.93
N ALA A 259 23.53 -9.43 2.88
CA ALA A 259 23.72 -9.00 4.27
C ALA A 259 24.85 -9.76 5.02
N LEU A 260 25.31 -10.89 4.50
CA LEU A 260 26.38 -11.68 5.09
C LEU A 260 27.73 -11.46 4.40
N LEU A 261 27.82 -10.53 3.45
CA LEU A 261 29.07 -10.24 2.76
C LEU A 261 30.16 -9.79 3.76
N GLY A 262 31.31 -10.40 3.67
CA GLY A 262 32.45 -10.16 4.57
C GLY A 262 32.46 -11.01 5.83
N GLN A 263 31.38 -11.70 6.15
CA GLN A 263 31.31 -12.60 7.31
C GLN A 263 31.80 -13.99 6.98
N VAL A 264 32.38 -14.68 7.95
CA VAL A 264 32.59 -16.12 7.88
C VAL A 264 31.23 -16.79 7.95
N VAL A 265 30.92 -17.56 6.91
CA VAL A 265 29.66 -18.30 6.80
C VAL A 265 29.92 -19.81 6.73
N LYS A 266 28.98 -20.56 7.26
CA LYS A 266 28.82 -21.98 7.10
C LYS A 266 27.80 -22.27 6.00
N VAL A 267 28.22 -22.81 4.88
CA VAL A 267 27.36 -23.23 3.78
C VAL A 267 27.07 -24.73 3.92
N LEU A 268 25.78 -25.06 4.09
CA LEU A 268 25.28 -26.42 4.16
C LEU A 268 24.73 -26.84 2.80
N TYR A 269 25.27 -27.90 2.22
CA TYR A 269 24.94 -28.35 0.87
C TYR A 269 24.96 -29.85 0.71
N LYS A 270 24.49 -30.38 -0.42
CA LYS A 270 24.55 -31.80 -0.77
C LYS A 270 25.97 -32.18 -1.15
N ASP A 271 26.52 -33.23 -0.53
CA ASP A 271 27.86 -33.76 -0.86
C ASP A 271 27.98 -34.08 -2.34
N GLY A 272 29.05 -33.58 -2.95
CA GLY A 272 29.31 -33.72 -4.37
C GLY A 272 28.45 -32.79 -5.28
N ASP A 273 27.48 -32.03 -4.75
CA ASP A 273 26.59 -31.19 -5.54
C ASP A 273 26.46 -29.78 -4.95
N LYS A 274 27.32 -28.86 -5.34
CA LYS A 274 27.30 -27.46 -4.96
C LYS A 274 26.14 -26.65 -5.56
N SER A 275 25.26 -27.26 -6.34
CA SER A 275 24.03 -26.64 -6.83
C SER A 275 22.83 -26.92 -5.91
N LYS A 276 23.02 -27.71 -4.88
CA LYS A 276 21.96 -28.02 -3.90
C LYS A 276 22.39 -27.55 -2.52
N VAL A 277 22.22 -26.24 -2.29
CA VAL A 277 22.47 -25.55 -1.02
C VAL A 277 21.20 -25.58 -0.19
N TYR A 278 21.33 -25.98 1.08
CA TYR A 278 20.25 -26.03 2.05
C TYR A 278 20.20 -24.78 2.94
N GLY A 279 21.34 -24.11 3.16
CA GLY A 279 21.40 -22.88 3.94
C GLY A 279 22.80 -22.28 3.97
N VAL A 280 22.85 -21.01 4.31
CA VAL A 280 24.08 -20.24 4.53
C VAL A 280 23.88 -19.46 5.83
N PHE A 281 24.73 -19.67 6.79
CA PHE A 281 24.62 -19.15 8.15
C PHE A 281 25.92 -18.47 8.57
N ALA A 282 25.80 -17.29 9.20
CA ALA A 282 26.98 -16.67 9.84
C ALA A 282 27.46 -17.56 10.99
N THR A 283 28.76 -17.59 11.21
CA THR A 283 29.35 -18.28 12.37
C THR A 283 29.48 -17.31 13.55
N ASP A 284 29.70 -17.86 14.75
CA ASP A 284 29.90 -17.07 15.98
C ASP A 284 31.26 -16.32 16.00
N ASN A 285 32.11 -16.58 15.02
CA ASN A 285 33.43 -15.91 14.89
C ASN A 285 33.32 -14.51 14.30
N ASN A 286 32.10 -14.04 13.97
CA ASN A 286 31.91 -12.71 13.43
C ASN A 286 31.46 -11.71 14.48
N ASN A 287 32.15 -10.59 14.57
CA ASN A 287 31.59 -9.39 15.22
C ASN A 287 31.11 -8.44 14.13
N VAL A 288 29.84 -8.03 14.17
CA VAL A 288 29.23 -7.22 13.14
C VAL A 288 28.59 -5.97 13.71
N LEU A 289 29.00 -4.81 13.20
CA LEU A 289 28.32 -3.54 13.42
C LEU A 289 27.63 -3.14 12.14
N ALA A 290 26.33 -2.85 12.19
CA ALA A 290 25.56 -2.44 11.02
C ALA A 290 24.52 -1.38 11.40
N GLY A 291 24.33 -0.42 10.52
CA GLY A 291 23.39 0.69 10.75
C GLY A 291 23.45 1.74 9.68
N ASN A 292 22.99 2.95 10.03
CA ASN A 292 23.13 4.11 9.17
C ASN A 292 24.55 4.64 9.23
N ALA A 293 25.10 5.09 8.12
CA ALA A 293 26.47 5.60 8.06
C ALA A 293 26.68 6.85 8.94
N GLU A 294 25.63 7.60 9.22
CA GLU A 294 25.66 8.73 10.15
C GLU A 294 26.08 8.37 11.58
N ASP A 295 25.82 7.13 11.99
CA ASP A 295 26.13 6.65 13.34
C ASP A 295 27.58 6.15 13.46
N LEU A 296 28.31 6.04 12.33
CA LEU A 296 29.68 5.57 12.27
C LEU A 296 30.66 6.75 12.15
N GLU A 297 31.26 7.15 13.25
CA GLU A 297 32.16 8.31 13.32
C GLU A 297 33.63 7.87 13.20
N LYS A 298 34.44 8.57 12.40
CA LYS A 298 35.89 8.47 12.44
C LYS A 298 36.41 9.06 13.75
N ARG A 299 37.28 8.34 14.44
CA ARG A 299 38.03 8.85 15.61
C ARG A 299 39.51 9.07 15.30
N THR A 300 40.14 8.07 14.72
CA THR A 300 41.55 8.14 14.25
C THR A 300 41.64 7.43 12.90
N SER A 301 42.82 7.25 12.36
CA SER A 301 43.02 6.43 11.15
C SER A 301 42.75 4.92 11.36
N THR A 302 42.75 4.47 12.62
CA THR A 302 42.58 3.07 13.02
C THR A 302 41.45 2.86 14.03
N LYS A 303 40.62 3.87 14.28
CA LYS A 303 39.48 3.77 15.20
C LYS A 303 38.24 4.46 14.63
N VAL A 304 37.13 3.79 14.80
CA VAL A 304 35.80 4.34 14.58
C VAL A 304 34.99 4.31 15.87
N LYS A 305 33.90 5.10 15.92
CA LYS A 305 32.94 5.07 17.02
C LYS A 305 31.57 4.77 16.46
N PHE A 306 30.86 3.86 17.13
CA PHE A 306 29.48 3.51 16.81
C PHE A 306 28.71 3.31 18.12
N ASP A 307 27.49 3.83 18.20
CA ASP A 307 26.63 3.79 19.41
C ASP A 307 27.39 4.10 20.72
N GLY A 308 28.17 5.16 20.70
CA GLY A 308 28.91 5.62 21.88
C GLY A 308 30.23 4.88 22.18
N THR A 309 30.48 3.72 21.56
CA THR A 309 31.62 2.85 21.80
C THR A 309 32.67 3.00 20.69
N GLU A 310 33.97 3.01 21.09
CA GLU A 310 35.09 3.03 20.13
C GLU A 310 35.54 1.62 19.79
N TYR A 311 35.77 1.38 18.48
CA TYR A 311 36.20 0.11 17.92
C TYR A 311 37.49 0.28 17.12
N ASP A 312 38.39 -0.68 17.24
CA ASP A 312 39.60 -0.75 16.44
C ASP A 312 39.31 -1.29 15.04
N VAL A 313 39.99 -0.73 14.03
CA VAL A 313 39.89 -1.22 12.65
C VAL A 313 41.27 -1.68 12.16
N ALA A 314 41.31 -2.76 11.41
CA ALA A 314 42.55 -3.33 10.89
C ALA A 314 43.24 -2.35 9.92
N ALA A 315 44.58 -2.34 9.93
CA ALA A 315 45.34 -1.44 9.06
C ALA A 315 45.20 -1.74 7.57
N SER A 316 44.82 -2.96 7.22
CA SER A 316 44.64 -3.44 5.87
C SER A 316 43.17 -3.72 5.49
N THR A 317 42.25 -2.93 6.07
CA THR A 317 40.82 -3.14 5.87
C THR A 317 40.36 -3.07 4.42
N LEU A 318 39.45 -3.98 4.09
CA LEU A 318 38.76 -4.02 2.81
C LEU A 318 37.55 -3.09 2.84
N VAL A 319 37.49 -2.12 1.96
CA VAL A 319 36.34 -1.22 1.80
C VAL A 319 35.64 -1.45 0.46
N THR A 320 34.33 -1.59 0.51
CA THR A 320 33.49 -1.74 -0.67
C THR A 320 32.33 -0.72 -0.57
N VAL A 321 32.13 0.08 -1.61
CA VAL A 321 31.02 1.03 -1.70
C VAL A 321 30.20 0.69 -2.93
N ASN A 322 28.91 0.47 -2.75
CA ASN A 322 28.00 0.05 -3.81
C ASN A 322 28.58 -1.10 -4.66
N GLY A 323 29.10 -2.16 -4.02
CA GLY A 323 29.71 -3.31 -4.68
C GLY A 323 31.09 -3.07 -5.32
N VAL A 324 31.61 -1.86 -5.26
CA VAL A 324 32.88 -1.48 -5.86
C VAL A 324 33.99 -1.36 -4.80
N LYS A 325 35.08 -2.13 -4.95
CA LYS A 325 36.26 -2.02 -4.07
C LYS A 325 36.84 -0.62 -4.08
N LYS A 326 37.17 -0.10 -2.93
CA LYS A 326 37.86 1.17 -2.70
C LYS A 326 39.24 0.93 -2.06
N ALA A 327 40.21 1.76 -2.45
CA ALA A 327 41.59 1.64 -1.96
C ALA A 327 42.31 3.00 -1.84
N ASP A 328 41.63 4.10 -2.02
CA ASP A 328 42.16 5.46 -2.01
C ASP A 328 42.14 6.10 -0.62
N LYS A 329 41.39 5.52 0.31
CA LYS A 329 41.27 5.98 1.70
C LYS A 329 41.25 4.81 2.66
N THR A 330 41.50 5.08 3.94
CA THR A 330 41.35 4.12 5.04
C THR A 330 39.86 3.87 5.32
N LEU A 331 39.54 2.78 6.01
CA LEU A 331 38.17 2.46 6.45
C LEU A 331 37.59 3.64 7.26
N ALA A 332 38.33 4.14 8.23
CA ALA A 332 37.88 5.25 9.07
C ALA A 332 37.63 6.54 8.27
N GLU A 333 38.38 6.78 7.18
CA GLU A 333 38.09 7.91 6.28
C GLU A 333 36.86 7.72 5.45
N TYR A 334 36.53 6.46 5.04
CA TYR A 334 35.26 6.19 4.36
C TYR A 334 34.05 6.34 5.27
N ALA A 335 34.16 5.99 6.56
CA ALA A 335 33.11 6.28 7.54
C ALA A 335 32.79 7.79 7.57
N ASP A 336 33.83 8.65 7.57
CA ASP A 336 33.66 10.11 7.57
C ASP A 336 33.06 10.67 6.27
N VAL A 337 33.30 10.01 5.12
CA VAL A 337 32.77 10.43 3.81
C VAL A 337 31.25 10.24 3.71
N TYR A 338 30.68 9.25 4.37
CA TYR A 338 29.27 8.90 4.22
C TYR A 338 28.40 9.22 5.44
N LYS A 339 28.98 9.79 6.50
CA LYS A 339 28.26 10.12 7.75
C LYS A 339 27.09 11.08 7.56
N ASP A 340 27.20 12.01 6.62
CA ASP A 340 26.17 13.02 6.33
C ASP A 340 25.37 12.64 5.08
N THR A 341 25.03 11.35 4.95
CA THR A 341 24.22 10.79 3.86
C THR A 341 23.29 9.70 4.36
N ALA A 342 22.31 9.33 3.54
CA ALA A 342 21.39 8.20 3.80
C ALA A 342 22.03 6.81 3.59
N ALA A 343 23.33 6.72 3.49
CA ALA A 343 24.03 5.47 3.32
C ALA A 343 23.86 4.55 4.53
N THR A 344 23.88 3.25 4.28
CA THR A 344 23.98 2.21 5.32
C THR A 344 25.32 1.53 5.28
N PHE A 345 25.76 0.99 6.39
CA PHE A 345 27.03 0.27 6.48
C PHE A 345 26.89 -1.10 7.15
N SER A 346 27.81 -2.00 6.82
CA SER A 346 28.14 -3.19 7.60
C SER A 346 29.64 -3.24 7.78
N LEU A 347 30.07 -3.36 9.03
CA LEU A 347 31.46 -3.42 9.45
C LEU A 347 31.67 -4.74 10.17
N VAL A 348 32.59 -5.56 9.67
CA VAL A 348 32.78 -6.97 10.10
C VAL A 348 34.22 -7.18 10.57
N ASP A 349 34.35 -7.73 11.77
CA ASP A 349 35.52 -8.48 12.24
C ASP A 349 35.22 -9.96 11.97
N ASN A 350 36.01 -10.64 11.17
CA ASN A 350 35.76 -12.00 10.71
C ASN A 350 36.84 -13.03 11.09
N ASP A 351 37.77 -12.63 11.98
CA ASP A 351 38.81 -13.51 12.50
C ASP A 351 38.96 -13.46 14.04
N ASP A 352 38.02 -12.76 14.71
CA ASP A 352 37.90 -12.63 16.17
C ASP A 352 39.17 -12.04 16.83
N ASP A 353 39.81 -11.07 16.16
CA ASP A 353 41.01 -10.38 16.67
C ASP A 353 40.69 -9.02 17.29
N ASP A 354 39.39 -8.70 17.51
CA ASP A 354 38.87 -7.43 18.01
C ASP A 354 39.19 -6.21 17.09
N LYS A 355 39.54 -6.46 15.81
CA LYS A 355 39.72 -5.40 14.81
C LYS A 355 38.88 -5.69 13.58
N TYR A 356 38.14 -4.72 13.16
CA TYR A 356 37.23 -4.84 12.03
C TYR A 356 37.97 -4.79 10.68
N ASP A 357 37.71 -5.79 9.82
CA ASP A 357 38.47 -6.06 8.59
C ASP A 357 37.74 -5.60 7.33
N VAL A 358 36.42 -5.63 7.33
CA VAL A 358 35.61 -5.40 6.14
C VAL A 358 34.56 -4.35 6.40
N LEU A 359 34.56 -3.28 5.59
CA LEU A 359 33.50 -2.29 5.54
C LEU A 359 32.76 -2.37 4.21
N THR A 360 31.47 -2.58 4.26
CA THR A 360 30.58 -2.41 3.11
C THR A 360 29.65 -1.21 3.33
N ILE A 361 29.54 -0.36 2.32
CA ILE A 361 28.65 0.82 2.33
C ILE A 361 27.71 0.72 1.14
N VAL A 362 26.42 0.93 1.38
CA VAL A 362 25.40 1.10 0.34
C VAL A 362 24.86 2.52 0.43
N ALA A 363 25.20 3.34 -0.54
CA ALA A 363 24.81 4.73 -0.63
C ALA A 363 23.88 4.93 -1.84
N PRO A 364 22.61 5.25 -1.63
CA PRO A 364 21.69 5.55 -2.72
C PRO A 364 21.99 6.93 -3.33
N SER A 365 21.73 7.08 -4.63
CA SER A 365 21.53 8.39 -5.24
C SER A 365 20.05 8.74 -5.28
N VAL A 366 19.71 10.02 -5.28
CA VAL A 366 18.32 10.47 -5.34
C VAL A 366 18.13 11.34 -6.58
N GLU A 367 17.09 11.03 -7.37
CA GLU A 367 16.81 11.69 -8.63
C GLU A 367 15.32 11.99 -8.78
N LYS A 368 14.97 13.10 -9.45
CA LYS A 368 13.60 13.43 -9.82
C LYS A 368 13.14 12.62 -11.03
N VAL A 369 11.95 12.07 -10.99
CA VAL A 369 11.33 11.35 -12.11
C VAL A 369 10.80 12.36 -13.12
N THR A 370 11.45 12.47 -14.27
CA THR A 370 11.05 13.38 -15.35
C THR A 370 10.03 12.77 -16.30
N TYR A 371 9.95 11.44 -16.32
CA TYR A 371 8.98 10.69 -17.13
C TYR A 371 8.60 9.39 -16.42
N SER A 372 7.31 9.05 -16.44
CA SER A 372 6.79 7.76 -15.98
C SER A 372 5.76 7.27 -16.99
N GLY A 373 6.02 6.11 -17.58
CA GLY A 373 5.17 5.46 -18.56
C GLY A 373 4.94 3.98 -18.23
N SER A 374 4.21 3.26 -19.06
CA SER A 374 3.89 1.84 -18.82
C SER A 374 5.09 0.87 -18.91
N THR A 375 6.18 1.27 -19.55
CA THR A 375 7.35 0.40 -19.78
C THR A 375 8.61 0.86 -19.08
N SER A 376 8.69 2.12 -18.69
CA SER A 376 9.91 2.70 -18.10
C SER A 376 9.62 3.98 -17.33
N ILE A 377 10.57 4.32 -16.43
CA ILE A 377 10.68 5.66 -15.84
C ILE A 377 11.99 6.30 -16.29
N THR A 378 12.06 7.63 -16.21
CA THR A 378 13.31 8.40 -16.40
C THR A 378 13.60 9.22 -15.15
N ALA A 379 14.73 8.94 -14.51
CA ALA A 379 15.28 9.65 -13.35
C ALA A 379 16.80 9.72 -13.52
N GLY A 380 17.31 10.88 -13.96
CA GLY A 380 18.68 11.03 -14.46
C GLY A 380 18.95 10.26 -15.77
N LYS A 381 18.51 9.00 -15.85
CA LYS A 381 18.52 8.16 -17.06
C LYS A 381 17.25 7.30 -17.13
N SER A 382 17.04 6.61 -18.26
CA SER A 382 15.87 5.72 -18.42
C SER A 382 16.12 4.36 -17.80
N TYR A 383 15.12 3.87 -17.04
CA TYR A 383 15.06 2.55 -16.42
C TYR A 383 13.78 1.83 -16.87
N LYS A 384 13.90 0.58 -17.34
CA LYS A 384 12.75 -0.21 -17.79
C LYS A 384 12.28 -1.15 -16.70
N TYR A 385 10.97 -1.28 -16.52
CA TYR A 385 10.38 -2.21 -15.55
C TYR A 385 10.76 -3.67 -15.80
N ALA A 386 11.00 -4.06 -17.05
CA ALA A 386 11.42 -5.41 -17.40
C ALA A 386 12.87 -5.73 -17.00
N ASP A 387 13.73 -4.72 -16.92
CA ASP A 387 15.17 -4.86 -16.77
C ASP A 387 15.65 -4.56 -15.34
N GLU A 388 14.89 -3.78 -14.56
CA GLU A 388 15.30 -3.22 -13.28
C GLU A 388 14.25 -3.46 -12.18
N ASN A 389 14.65 -3.39 -10.92
CA ASN A 389 13.75 -3.49 -9.76
C ASN A 389 13.19 -2.12 -9.41
N ILE A 390 12.05 -1.79 -9.96
CA ILE A 390 11.39 -0.50 -9.77
C ILE A 390 10.13 -0.73 -8.92
N ALA A 391 10.03 -0.02 -7.80
CA ALA A 391 8.86 -0.09 -6.93
C ALA A 391 7.61 0.42 -7.65
N ASP A 392 6.45 -0.15 -7.28
CA ASP A 392 5.17 0.24 -7.84
C ASP A 392 4.77 1.68 -7.44
N GLY A 393 3.93 2.31 -8.24
CA GLY A 393 3.30 3.59 -7.91
C GLY A 393 4.19 4.83 -8.09
N ILE A 394 5.37 4.70 -8.69
CA ILE A 394 6.25 5.84 -9.02
C ILE A 394 5.64 6.61 -10.20
N LYS A 395 5.49 7.92 -10.02
CA LYS A 395 4.91 8.85 -11.00
C LYS A 395 5.93 9.88 -11.45
N LYS A 396 5.61 10.58 -12.54
CA LYS A 396 6.33 11.80 -12.92
C LYS A 396 6.33 12.79 -11.75
N ASP A 397 7.43 13.50 -11.58
CA ASP A 397 7.71 14.48 -10.52
C ASP A 397 7.92 13.89 -9.11
N ASP A 398 7.80 12.56 -8.92
CA ASP A 398 8.28 11.90 -7.71
C ASP A 398 9.82 11.94 -7.65
N TYR A 399 10.36 11.89 -6.43
CA TYR A 399 11.78 11.62 -6.20
C TYR A 399 11.98 10.13 -5.89
N VAL A 400 13.07 9.58 -6.38
CA VAL A 400 13.40 8.16 -6.18
C VAL A 400 14.80 7.98 -5.64
N ALA A 401 14.95 7.07 -4.67
CA ALA A 401 16.23 6.58 -4.22
C ALA A 401 16.67 5.41 -5.11
N ILE A 402 17.88 5.47 -5.62
CA ILE A 402 18.42 4.51 -6.59
C ILE A 402 19.66 3.86 -5.99
N VAL A 403 19.60 2.56 -5.72
CA VAL A 403 20.75 1.75 -5.36
C VAL A 403 21.38 1.20 -6.63
N ASP A 404 22.70 1.38 -6.75
CA ASP A 404 23.45 0.93 -7.93
C ASP A 404 23.38 -0.59 -8.11
N LYS A 405 23.25 -1.02 -9.34
CA LYS A 405 23.17 -2.44 -9.70
C LYS A 405 24.37 -3.28 -9.24
N ALA A 406 25.54 -2.65 -9.04
CA ALA A 406 26.70 -3.36 -8.49
C ALA A 406 26.57 -3.68 -7.01
N ALA A 407 25.65 -3.04 -6.29
CA ALA A 407 25.32 -3.34 -4.89
C ALA A 407 24.21 -4.39 -4.72
N THR A 408 23.59 -4.85 -5.81
CA THR A 408 22.44 -5.76 -5.76
C THR A 408 22.81 -7.17 -6.23
N LYS A 409 22.18 -8.17 -5.65
CA LYS A 409 22.41 -9.58 -5.96
C LYS A 409 22.16 -9.92 -7.43
N ASP A 410 21.09 -9.38 -8.00
CA ASP A 410 20.66 -9.67 -9.37
C ASP A 410 21.34 -8.80 -10.43
N GLY A 411 22.10 -7.81 -9.98
CA GLY A 411 22.79 -6.88 -10.87
C GLY A 411 21.86 -5.89 -11.56
N LYS A 412 20.69 -5.61 -10.95
CA LYS A 412 19.72 -4.63 -11.41
C LYS A 412 19.69 -3.43 -10.47
N TYR A 413 19.37 -2.26 -11.00
CA TYR A 413 19.12 -1.10 -10.15
C TYR A 413 17.90 -1.37 -9.26
N ALA A 414 18.00 -1.05 -7.96
CA ALA A 414 16.85 -1.06 -7.06
C ALA A 414 16.38 0.38 -6.85
N ILE A 415 15.15 0.67 -7.28
CA ILE A 415 14.59 2.01 -7.34
C ILE A 415 13.34 2.05 -6.49
N THR A 416 13.36 2.89 -5.45
CA THR A 416 12.25 3.06 -4.51
C THR A 416 11.84 4.52 -4.47
N LYS A 417 10.59 4.80 -4.13
CA LYS A 417 10.12 6.16 -3.96
C LYS A 417 10.73 6.76 -2.70
N ALA A 418 11.34 7.95 -2.82
CA ALA A 418 11.78 8.74 -1.68
C ALA A 418 10.56 9.30 -0.93
N GLU A 419 10.68 9.49 0.37
CA GLU A 419 9.68 10.20 1.15
C GLU A 419 9.61 11.66 0.71
N THR A 420 8.41 12.18 0.52
CA THR A 420 8.19 13.58 0.20
C THR A 420 7.56 14.27 1.41
N VAL A 421 8.23 15.29 1.93
CA VAL A 421 7.78 16.09 3.07
C VAL A 421 7.55 17.51 2.60
N THR A 422 6.30 17.97 2.62
CA THR A 422 5.96 19.35 2.25
C THR A 422 5.50 20.10 3.50
N GLY A 423 6.04 21.29 3.70
CA GLY A 423 5.64 22.14 4.82
C GLY A 423 6.56 23.35 5.01
N LYS A 424 6.19 24.19 5.97
CA LYS A 424 6.95 25.39 6.29
C LYS A 424 8.20 25.05 7.10
N ILE A 425 9.30 25.75 6.79
CA ILE A 425 10.51 25.67 7.60
C ILE A 425 10.26 26.34 8.95
N GLU A 426 10.17 25.53 10.02
CA GLU A 426 9.93 25.98 11.39
C GLU A 426 11.21 26.48 12.08
N ALA A 427 12.34 25.83 11.78
CA ALA A 427 13.64 26.17 12.32
C ALA A 427 14.77 25.71 11.38
N ILE A 428 15.91 26.38 11.45
CA ILE A 428 17.12 26.06 10.69
C ILE A 428 18.28 25.95 11.66
N LYS A 429 19.14 24.91 11.50
CA LYS A 429 20.35 24.71 12.28
C LYS A 429 21.49 24.27 11.35
N GLY A 430 22.36 25.22 10.94
CA GLY A 430 23.33 24.97 9.87
C GLY A 430 22.59 24.73 8.55
N THR A 431 22.75 23.55 7.98
CA THR A 431 22.04 23.09 6.80
C THR A 431 20.80 22.25 7.12
N ASP A 432 20.57 21.89 8.40
CA ASP A 432 19.44 21.08 8.82
C ASP A 432 18.19 21.94 8.98
N VAL A 433 17.02 21.36 8.69
CA VAL A 433 15.74 22.03 8.72
C VAL A 433 14.71 21.27 9.54
N LYS A 434 13.80 22.01 10.17
CA LYS A 434 12.67 21.47 10.89
C LYS A 434 11.39 21.74 10.13
N VAL A 435 10.63 20.66 9.80
CA VAL A 435 9.34 20.73 9.10
C VAL A 435 8.36 19.79 9.81
N GLY A 436 7.16 20.27 10.09
CA GLY A 436 6.11 19.45 10.73
C GLY A 436 6.55 18.90 12.10
N GLY A 437 7.34 19.64 12.87
CA GLY A 437 7.86 19.21 14.17
C GLY A 437 9.08 18.29 14.10
N THR A 438 9.49 17.79 12.93
CA THR A 438 10.61 16.85 12.74
C THR A 438 11.83 17.56 12.16
N TRP A 439 13.02 17.24 12.68
CA TRP A 439 14.27 17.68 12.11
C TRP A 439 14.74 16.75 11.00
N TYR A 440 15.18 17.30 9.90
CA TYR A 440 15.79 16.62 8.75
C TYR A 440 17.20 17.16 8.54
N LYS A 441 18.16 16.28 8.38
CA LYS A 441 19.52 16.62 8.01
C LYS A 441 19.63 16.84 6.52
N THR A 442 20.45 17.78 6.08
CA THR A 442 20.71 17.94 4.63
C THR A 442 21.91 17.08 4.24
N ALA A 443 21.76 16.23 3.25
CA ALA A 443 22.83 15.37 2.76
C ALA A 443 23.97 16.21 2.12
N ASP A 444 25.21 15.78 2.28
CA ASP A 444 26.38 16.46 1.70
C ASP A 444 26.32 16.66 0.20
N ASN A 445 25.63 15.76 -0.51
CA ASN A 445 25.44 15.80 -1.96
C ASN A 445 24.01 16.21 -2.35
N ALA A 446 23.30 16.90 -1.48
CA ALA A 446 21.94 17.37 -1.76
C ALA A 446 21.94 18.46 -2.83
N ASP A 447 20.94 18.39 -3.71
CA ASP A 447 20.62 19.43 -4.67
C ASP A 447 19.52 20.33 -4.09
N ILE A 448 19.93 21.44 -3.51
CA ILE A 448 19.03 22.40 -2.88
C ILE A 448 18.93 23.61 -3.82
N GLU A 449 17.77 23.75 -4.46
CA GLU A 449 17.56 24.80 -5.48
C GLU A 449 17.62 26.20 -4.89
N ASP A 450 17.08 26.39 -3.65
CA ASP A 450 17.04 27.66 -2.94
C ASP A 450 17.46 27.53 -1.50
N ASN A 451 18.05 28.60 -0.93
CA ASN A 451 18.41 28.62 0.49
C ASN A 451 17.16 28.58 1.37
N TYR A 452 17.18 27.71 2.39
CA TYR A 452 16.12 27.65 3.36
C TYR A 452 15.89 28.99 4.07
N SER A 453 14.64 29.39 4.15
CA SER A 453 14.21 30.55 4.92
C SER A 453 13.07 30.20 5.87
N LEU A 454 13.07 30.79 7.06
CA LEU A 454 12.03 30.55 8.05
C LEU A 454 10.65 30.94 7.53
N ASN A 455 9.67 30.09 7.76
CA ASN A 455 8.28 30.20 7.33
C ASN A 455 8.03 30.04 5.81
N ASP A 456 9.06 29.85 5.00
CA ASP A 456 8.90 29.46 3.61
C ASP A 456 8.47 28.00 3.52
N GLU A 457 7.63 27.69 2.58
CA GLU A 457 7.18 26.32 2.30
C GLU A 457 8.18 25.63 1.38
N PHE A 458 8.61 24.45 1.76
CA PHE A 458 9.50 23.61 0.96
C PHE A 458 8.90 22.22 0.78
N THR A 459 9.18 21.63 -0.36
CA THR A 459 8.99 20.21 -0.63
C THR A 459 10.36 19.54 -0.58
N LEU A 460 10.55 18.67 0.40
CA LEU A 460 11.78 17.94 0.66
C LEU A 460 11.67 16.52 0.12
N ALA A 461 12.66 16.06 -0.61
CA ALA A 461 12.84 14.64 -0.91
C ALA A 461 13.78 14.02 0.11
N VAL A 462 13.25 13.12 0.93
CA VAL A 462 13.92 12.58 2.11
C VAL A 462 14.19 11.08 1.96
N VAL A 463 15.41 10.67 2.29
CA VAL A 463 15.79 9.26 2.39
C VAL A 463 16.52 9.05 3.71
N ASN A 464 16.03 8.14 4.55
CA ASN A 464 16.58 7.84 5.88
C ASN A 464 16.84 9.09 6.74
N GLY A 465 15.93 10.08 6.70
CA GLY A 465 16.05 11.32 7.47
C GLY A 465 16.95 12.40 6.85
N PHE A 466 17.58 12.13 5.71
CA PHE A 466 18.38 13.10 4.96
C PHE A 466 17.62 13.70 3.79
N VAL A 467 17.67 15.02 3.67
CA VAL A 467 17.17 15.76 2.52
C VAL A 467 18.20 15.68 1.39
N TYR A 468 17.78 15.18 0.25
CA TYR A 468 18.58 15.12 -0.99
C TYR A 468 18.20 16.18 -2.01
N HIS A 469 16.93 16.55 -2.04
CA HIS A 469 16.42 17.66 -2.83
C HIS A 469 15.48 18.48 -1.98
N ALA A 470 15.55 19.78 -2.14
CA ALA A 470 14.59 20.71 -1.59
C ALA A 470 14.21 21.70 -2.67
N GLU A 471 12.96 21.69 -3.03
CA GLU A 471 12.36 22.72 -3.86
C GLU A 471 11.61 23.66 -2.92
N GLN A 472 11.95 24.95 -2.98
CA GLN A 472 11.05 25.93 -2.40
C GLN A 472 9.74 25.74 -3.15
N GLY A 473 8.69 25.42 -2.42
CA GLY A 473 7.36 25.46 -3.01
C GLY A 473 7.31 26.79 -3.72
N ASP A 474 6.96 26.77 -5.00
CA ASP A 474 6.58 28.04 -5.61
C ASP A 474 5.79 28.73 -4.51
N GLU A 475 6.20 29.94 -4.06
CA GLU A 475 5.28 30.74 -3.27
C GLU A 475 4.02 30.84 -4.13
N ALA A 476 3.25 29.77 -4.18
CA ALA A 476 1.84 29.90 -4.36
C ALA A 476 1.55 30.94 -3.31
N ILE A 477 1.19 32.11 -3.73
CA ILE A 477 0.63 33.06 -2.80
C ILE A 477 -0.39 32.23 -2.10
N SER A 478 -0.06 31.86 -0.86
CA SER A 478 -0.93 31.03 -0.05
C SER A 478 -2.26 31.72 -0.17
N ASN A 479 -3.23 31.08 -0.83
CA ASN A 479 -4.51 31.72 -1.14
C ASN A 479 -5.12 32.27 0.15
N ASP A 480 -4.70 31.71 1.33
CA ASP A 480 -5.02 32.18 2.67
C ASP A 480 -4.51 33.59 3.02
N LYS A 481 -3.58 34.15 2.24
CA LYS A 481 -3.07 35.52 2.41
C LYS A 481 -3.66 36.52 1.42
N VAL A 482 -4.69 36.16 0.67
CA VAL A 482 -5.40 37.03 -0.26
C VAL A 482 -6.82 37.30 0.27
N ILE A 483 -7.25 38.56 0.17
CA ILE A 483 -8.62 39.00 0.48
C ILE A 483 -9.19 39.83 -0.66
N LEU A 484 -10.52 39.76 -0.78
CA LEU A 484 -11.30 40.70 -1.56
C LEU A 484 -11.88 41.77 -0.61
N ALA A 485 -11.60 43.05 -0.84
CA ALA A 485 -12.33 44.11 -0.14
C ALA A 485 -13.72 44.22 -0.75
N THR A 486 -14.76 43.81 -0.04
CA THR A 486 -16.15 43.86 -0.53
C THR A 486 -16.82 45.20 -0.25
N LYS A 487 -16.56 45.83 0.92
CA LYS A 487 -16.98 47.20 1.29
C LYS A 487 -15.82 47.95 1.93
N VAL A 488 -15.75 49.25 1.69
CA VAL A 488 -14.65 50.08 2.16
C VAL A 488 -15.25 51.35 2.80
N ASP A 489 -14.99 51.51 4.08
CA ASP A 489 -15.44 52.72 4.82
C ASP A 489 -14.43 53.89 4.62
N ALA A 490 -14.84 55.10 4.96
CA ALA A 490 -13.91 56.22 5.03
C ALA A 490 -12.88 56.01 6.14
N PRO A 491 -11.63 56.46 6.01
CA PRO A 491 -10.63 56.35 7.07
C PRO A 491 -11.09 57.10 8.33
N GLU A 492 -10.82 56.45 9.48
CA GLU A 492 -11.00 57.05 10.80
C GLU A 492 -9.67 57.65 11.30
N VAL A 493 -9.67 58.93 11.66
CA VAL A 493 -8.52 59.60 12.25
C VAL A 493 -8.79 59.84 13.72
N THR A 494 -7.96 59.32 14.62
CA THR A 494 -8.12 59.51 16.06
C THR A 494 -7.75 60.94 16.41
N SER A 495 -8.74 61.69 16.93
CA SER A 495 -8.56 63.09 17.32
C SER A 495 -7.51 63.25 18.41
N GLY A 496 -6.42 63.96 18.09
CA GLY A 496 -5.31 64.26 19.03
C GLY A 496 -4.04 63.49 18.87
N SER A 497 -3.97 62.51 17.99
CA SER A 497 -2.75 61.77 17.61
C SER A 497 -2.32 62.26 16.21
N ILE A 498 -1.04 62.60 16.06
CA ILE A 498 -0.47 63.03 14.78
C ILE A 498 -0.25 61.84 13.83
N ASP A 499 -0.34 60.59 14.33
CA ASP A 499 0.21 59.43 13.67
C ASP A 499 -0.70 58.17 13.55
N GLU A 500 -1.99 58.20 13.94
CA GLU A 500 -2.80 56.99 13.92
C GLU A 500 -4.17 57.19 13.26
N GLY A 501 -4.24 56.87 11.98
CA GLY A 501 -5.49 56.61 11.27
C GLY A 501 -5.64 55.16 10.91
N THR A 502 -6.82 54.63 10.92
CA THR A 502 -7.18 53.28 10.45
C THR A 502 -8.34 53.34 9.48
N GLN A 503 -8.52 52.33 8.71
CA GLN A 503 -9.66 52.20 7.79
C GLN A 503 -10.34 50.84 8.01
N LYS A 504 -11.64 50.87 8.18
CA LYS A 504 -12.42 49.61 8.25
C LYS A 504 -12.83 49.18 6.85
N ILE A 505 -12.69 47.91 6.59
CA ILE A 505 -13.20 47.30 5.38
C ILE A 505 -13.93 46.00 5.72
N LYS A 506 -14.89 45.63 4.90
CA LYS A 506 -15.45 44.27 4.91
C LYS A 506 -14.62 43.48 3.92
N ALA A 507 -14.02 42.42 4.37
CA ALA A 507 -13.09 41.56 3.59
C ALA A 507 -13.59 40.13 3.52
N LEU A 508 -13.67 39.60 2.32
CA LEU A 508 -13.88 38.19 2.04
C LEU A 508 -12.50 37.54 1.93
N PHE A 509 -12.28 36.49 2.72
CA PHE A 509 -11.04 35.70 2.75
C PHE A 509 -11.12 34.53 1.78
N ALA A 510 -9.99 33.96 1.43
CA ALA A 510 -9.92 32.83 0.50
C ALA A 510 -10.59 31.55 1.04
N ASP A 511 -10.79 31.44 2.36
CA ASP A 511 -11.54 30.35 3.02
C ASP A 511 -13.06 30.55 2.95
N GLY A 512 -13.53 31.62 2.27
CA GLY A 512 -14.95 31.97 2.16
C GLY A 512 -15.49 32.77 3.34
N SER A 513 -14.72 32.96 4.42
CA SER A 513 -15.17 33.75 5.57
C SER A 513 -15.17 35.23 5.23
N GLU A 514 -16.22 35.94 5.63
CA GLU A 514 -16.32 37.38 5.48
C GLU A 514 -16.25 38.08 6.85
N LYS A 515 -15.34 39.06 7.00
CA LYS A 515 -15.11 39.74 8.29
C LYS A 515 -14.92 41.25 8.08
N GLN A 516 -15.35 42.04 9.04
CA GLN A 516 -14.92 43.40 9.14
C GLN A 516 -13.53 43.46 9.77
N ILE A 517 -12.56 44.04 9.09
CA ILE A 517 -11.18 44.17 9.55
C ILE A 517 -10.78 45.66 9.62
N THR A 518 -9.83 45.95 10.52
CA THR A 518 -9.20 47.26 10.66
C THR A 518 -7.84 47.25 9.93
N VAL A 519 -7.69 48.11 8.95
CA VAL A 519 -6.47 48.26 8.18
C VAL A 519 -5.66 49.42 8.70
N ALA A 520 -4.47 49.17 9.21
CA ALA A 520 -3.56 50.18 9.76
C ALA A 520 -2.43 50.56 8.77
N GLN A 521 -2.31 49.86 7.65
CA GLN A 521 -1.32 50.17 6.61
C GLN A 521 -1.80 49.65 5.25
N TYR A 522 -1.62 50.45 4.21
CA TYR A 522 -1.81 50.00 2.83
C TYR A 522 -0.54 50.32 2.00
N ASN A 523 0.01 49.31 1.36
CA ASN A 523 1.32 49.37 0.69
C ASN A 523 2.40 49.97 1.62
N LYS A 524 3.05 51.03 1.19
CA LYS A 524 4.04 51.78 1.98
C LYS A 524 3.41 52.91 2.83
N PHE A 525 2.13 53.15 2.69
CA PHE A 525 1.44 54.16 3.46
C PHE A 525 1.05 53.63 4.84
N THR A 526 1.40 54.41 5.84
CA THR A 526 1.07 54.11 7.23
C THR A 526 -0.18 54.91 7.66
N SER A 527 -0.61 54.71 8.88
CA SER A 527 -1.77 55.40 9.48
C SER A 527 -1.78 56.92 9.31
N SER A 528 -0.61 57.57 9.34
CA SER A 528 -0.51 59.04 9.08
C SER A 528 -0.93 59.42 7.64
N ALA A 529 -0.83 58.53 6.69
CA ALA A 529 -1.24 58.77 5.32
C ALA A 529 -2.77 58.78 5.13
N PHE A 530 -3.53 58.20 6.03
CA PHE A 530 -4.98 58.21 5.97
C PHE A 530 -5.59 59.58 6.34
N ALA A 531 -4.83 60.48 7.03
CA ALA A 531 -5.30 61.82 7.35
C ALA A 531 -5.61 62.65 6.10
N GLY A 532 -4.96 62.40 4.99
CA GLY A 532 -5.22 63.05 3.70
C GLY A 532 -5.94 62.17 2.67
N TYR A 533 -6.72 61.20 3.11
CA TYR A 533 -7.33 60.16 2.24
C TYR A 533 -8.20 60.74 1.09
N ALA A 534 -8.91 61.84 1.34
CA ALA A 534 -9.72 62.48 0.31
C ALA A 534 -8.91 62.98 -0.89
N ASP A 535 -7.66 63.36 -0.65
CA ASP A 535 -6.75 63.96 -1.64
C ASP A 535 -5.81 62.90 -2.28
N MET A 536 -5.90 61.65 -1.83
CA MET A 536 -5.09 60.56 -2.41
C MET A 536 -5.56 60.21 -3.82
N SER A 537 -4.59 59.94 -4.72
CA SER A 537 -4.95 59.41 -6.04
C SER A 537 -5.67 58.08 -5.93
N ALA A 538 -6.49 57.72 -6.91
CA ALA A 538 -7.25 56.47 -6.91
C ALA A 538 -6.34 55.22 -6.77
N SER A 539 -5.11 55.31 -7.25
CA SER A 539 -4.08 54.22 -7.15
C SER A 539 -3.55 54.00 -5.73
N ASN A 540 -3.76 54.98 -4.83
CA ASN A 540 -3.27 54.91 -3.44
C ASN A 540 -4.39 54.60 -2.44
N LYS A 541 -5.61 54.35 -2.90
CA LYS A 541 -6.78 54.05 -2.05
C LYS A 541 -7.10 52.57 -2.08
N ILE A 542 -7.60 52.05 -0.96
CA ILE A 542 -8.25 50.75 -0.96
C ILE A 542 -9.55 50.84 -1.73
N VAL A 543 -9.80 49.98 -2.66
CA VAL A 543 -10.96 50.00 -3.56
C VAL A 543 -11.78 48.72 -3.34
N ALA A 544 -13.11 48.87 -3.29
CA ALA A 544 -13.99 47.70 -3.25
C ALA A 544 -13.90 46.86 -4.53
N ASN A 545 -14.16 45.59 -4.42
CA ASN A 545 -14.08 44.59 -5.47
C ASN A 545 -12.66 44.42 -6.07
N LYS A 546 -11.63 44.67 -5.26
CA LYS A 546 -10.24 44.49 -5.61
C LYS A 546 -9.55 43.55 -4.62
N LEU A 547 -8.65 42.75 -5.12
CA LEU A 547 -7.84 41.83 -4.33
C LEU A 547 -6.64 42.50 -3.69
N TYR A 548 -6.32 42.06 -2.48
CA TYR A 548 -5.15 42.50 -1.73
C TYR A 548 -4.49 41.32 -1.04
N THR A 549 -3.18 41.38 -0.92
CA THR A 549 -2.47 40.52 0.02
C THR A 549 -2.44 41.16 1.40
N PHE A 550 -2.40 40.36 2.48
CA PHE A 550 -2.39 40.89 3.83
C PHE A 550 -1.39 40.22 4.75
N THR A 551 -0.99 40.99 5.78
CA THR A 551 -0.36 40.47 6.99
C THR A 551 -1.04 41.09 8.20
N THR A 552 -0.95 40.46 9.37
CA THR A 552 -1.51 41.01 10.62
C THR A 552 -0.42 41.61 11.51
N LYS A 553 -0.75 42.67 12.26
CA LYS A 553 0.09 43.22 13.32
C LYS A 553 -0.17 42.48 14.63
N SER A 554 0.71 42.66 15.62
CA SER A 554 0.57 42.04 16.95
C SER A 554 -0.71 42.42 17.70
N ASN A 555 -1.32 43.59 17.36
CA ASN A 555 -2.58 44.05 17.93
C ASN A 555 -3.81 43.57 17.16
N GLY A 556 -3.66 42.78 16.12
CA GLY A 556 -4.73 42.25 15.32
C GLY A 556 -5.14 43.10 14.09
N ASP A 557 -4.56 44.29 13.94
CA ASP A 557 -4.81 45.13 12.74
C ASP A 557 -4.12 44.53 11.51
N TYR A 558 -4.63 44.87 10.34
CA TYR A 558 -4.17 44.38 9.06
C TYR A 558 -3.27 45.39 8.34
N LYS A 559 -2.29 44.85 7.63
CA LYS A 559 -1.49 45.56 6.63
C LYS A 559 -1.86 44.99 5.27
N LEU A 560 -2.31 45.84 4.34
CA LEU A 560 -2.64 45.42 2.99
C LEU A 560 -1.57 45.86 1.99
N LYS A 561 -1.40 45.07 0.95
CA LYS A 561 -0.59 45.36 -0.24
C LYS A 561 -1.38 44.98 -1.49
N ASP A 562 -1.12 45.69 -2.57
CA ASP A 562 -1.57 45.25 -3.89
C ASP A 562 -0.95 43.88 -4.21
N ILE A 563 -1.63 43.10 -5.05
CA ILE A 563 -1.10 41.87 -5.57
C ILE A 563 0.23 42.14 -6.31
N ASP A 564 1.30 41.51 -5.91
CA ASP A 564 2.58 41.62 -6.58
C ASP A 564 2.58 40.74 -7.83
N THR A 565 2.43 41.34 -9.00
CA THR A 565 2.33 40.66 -10.29
C THR A 565 3.64 39.97 -10.69
N SER A 566 4.79 40.36 -10.11
CA SER A 566 6.07 39.74 -10.40
C SER A 566 6.16 38.30 -9.85
N LYS A 567 5.28 37.96 -8.91
CA LYS A 567 5.18 36.60 -8.34
C LYS A 567 4.35 35.65 -9.18
N TYR A 568 3.79 36.08 -10.30
CA TYR A 568 3.00 35.26 -11.22
C TYR A 568 3.66 35.22 -12.59
N ASP A 569 3.52 34.10 -13.27
CA ASP A 569 4.04 33.89 -14.62
C ASP A 569 3.12 34.49 -15.68
N GLY A 570 1.91 34.86 -15.30
CA GLY A 570 0.95 35.52 -16.17
C GLY A 570 -0.19 36.21 -15.41
N THR A 571 -0.65 37.31 -15.99
CA THR A 571 -1.84 38.02 -15.58
C THR A 571 -2.79 38.13 -16.75
N LEU A 572 -4.06 37.77 -16.59
CA LEU A 572 -5.09 37.97 -17.61
C LEU A 572 -6.13 38.98 -17.06
N SER A 573 -6.25 40.12 -17.76
CA SER A 573 -7.20 41.17 -17.44
C SER A 573 -8.13 41.42 -18.62
N ASN A 574 -9.16 42.26 -18.45
CA ASN A 574 -10.18 42.54 -19.46
C ASN A 574 -10.92 41.30 -19.96
N ILE A 575 -11.18 40.38 -19.07
CA ILE A 575 -11.80 39.07 -19.40
C ILE A 575 -13.25 39.29 -19.85
N THR A 576 -13.56 38.85 -21.05
CA THR A 576 -14.86 39.02 -21.69
C THR A 576 -15.70 37.76 -21.71
N LYS A 577 -15.08 36.60 -21.50
CA LYS A 577 -15.74 35.30 -21.54
C LYS A 577 -15.03 34.29 -20.60
N ILE A 578 -15.81 33.48 -19.91
CA ILE A 578 -15.37 32.26 -19.25
C ILE A 578 -16.16 31.12 -19.89
N ASP A 579 -15.47 30.07 -20.33
CA ASP A 579 -16.04 28.92 -21.04
C ASP A 579 -15.16 27.69 -20.86
N ASP A 580 -15.76 26.62 -20.36
CA ASP A 580 -15.15 25.28 -20.26
C ASP A 580 -13.74 25.32 -19.67
N GLY A 581 -13.64 25.87 -18.44
CA GLY A 581 -12.36 25.92 -17.70
C GLY A 581 -11.33 26.91 -18.23
N LYS A 582 -11.72 27.85 -19.11
CA LYS A 582 -10.84 28.88 -19.67
C LYS A 582 -11.47 30.26 -19.57
N ALA A 583 -10.65 31.26 -19.28
CA ALA A 583 -10.98 32.68 -19.39
C ALA A 583 -10.33 33.24 -20.65
N TYR A 584 -11.03 34.18 -21.29
CA TYR A 584 -10.64 34.86 -22.55
C TYR A 584 -10.72 36.36 -22.43
N ASP A 585 -9.71 37.08 -22.90
CA ASP A 585 -9.68 38.55 -22.92
C ASP A 585 -10.47 39.12 -24.11
N SER A 586 -10.76 38.33 -25.13
CA SER A 586 -11.59 38.75 -26.26
C SER A 586 -12.30 37.53 -26.88
N SER A 587 -13.28 37.80 -27.73
CA SER A 587 -14.02 36.78 -28.47
C SER A 587 -13.35 36.39 -29.81
N THR A 588 -12.15 36.89 -30.09
CA THR A 588 -11.45 36.62 -31.35
C THR A 588 -10.62 35.33 -31.28
N PRO A 589 -10.29 34.69 -32.43
CA PRO A 589 -9.43 33.52 -32.45
C PRO A 589 -8.01 33.75 -31.89
N THR A 590 -7.59 34.99 -31.74
CA THR A 590 -6.28 35.39 -31.22
C THR A 590 -6.36 35.84 -29.73
N ALA A 591 -7.46 35.54 -29.04
CA ALA A 591 -7.63 35.91 -27.65
C ALA A 591 -6.52 35.32 -26.79
N SER A 592 -5.99 36.09 -25.87
CA SER A 592 -5.19 35.55 -24.77
C SER A 592 -6.10 34.72 -23.86
N THR A 593 -5.62 33.59 -23.40
CA THR A 593 -6.39 32.66 -22.57
C THR A 593 -5.62 32.26 -21.35
N MET A 594 -6.35 31.97 -20.27
CA MET A 594 -5.81 31.37 -19.04
C MET A 594 -6.76 30.27 -18.56
N ARG A 595 -6.21 29.12 -18.19
CA ARG A 595 -6.96 28.05 -17.56
C ARG A 595 -7.04 28.28 -16.05
N PHE A 596 -7.99 27.65 -15.37
CA PHE A 596 -8.05 27.67 -13.91
C PHE A 596 -7.30 26.47 -13.35
N ALA A 597 -6.47 26.68 -12.32
CA ALA A 597 -5.96 25.57 -11.51
C ALA A 597 -7.09 25.06 -10.60
N ASP A 598 -7.18 23.76 -10.38
CA ASP A 598 -8.31 23.15 -9.63
C ASP A 598 -8.49 23.78 -8.24
N ALA A 599 -7.40 24.00 -7.51
CA ALA A 599 -7.40 24.62 -6.18
C ALA A 599 -7.35 26.14 -6.19
N ALA A 600 -7.53 26.81 -7.34
CA ALA A 600 -7.51 28.27 -7.41
C ALA A 600 -8.58 28.88 -6.51
N ALA A 601 -8.25 29.98 -5.80
CA ALA A 601 -9.21 30.77 -5.08
C ALA A 601 -9.71 31.92 -5.95
N ILE A 602 -10.91 31.81 -6.50
CA ILE A 602 -11.50 32.81 -7.39
C ILE A 602 -12.66 33.50 -6.68
N PHE A 603 -12.48 34.80 -6.43
CA PHE A 603 -13.46 35.65 -5.80
C PHE A 603 -14.47 36.08 -6.85
N VAL A 604 -15.71 35.70 -6.69
CA VAL A 604 -16.81 36.09 -7.61
C VAL A 604 -17.69 37.14 -6.96
N VAL A 605 -17.85 38.25 -7.66
CA VAL A 605 -18.70 39.36 -7.24
C VAL A 605 -19.94 39.41 -8.12
N PRO A 606 -21.14 39.03 -7.62
CA PRO A 606 -22.38 39.15 -8.37
C PRO A 606 -22.75 40.59 -8.67
N GLY A 607 -23.37 40.83 -9.82
CA GLY A 607 -23.81 42.15 -10.23
C GLY A 607 -25.25 42.52 -9.78
N ASN A 608 -26.00 41.55 -9.27
CA ASN A 608 -27.39 41.70 -8.81
C ASN A 608 -27.51 42.19 -7.35
N GLY A 609 -26.41 42.32 -6.64
CA GLY A 609 -26.35 42.76 -5.26
C GLY A 609 -26.24 41.66 -4.23
N ASP A 610 -26.20 40.41 -4.65
CA ASP A 610 -25.87 39.27 -3.79
C ASP A 610 -24.45 39.42 -3.22
N ASP A 611 -24.17 38.74 -2.11
CA ASP A 611 -22.84 38.73 -1.50
C ASP A 611 -21.79 38.06 -2.39
N ALA A 612 -20.57 38.57 -2.34
CA ALA A 612 -19.45 38.00 -3.04
C ALA A 612 -19.06 36.64 -2.39
N LYS A 613 -18.57 35.70 -3.19
CA LYS A 613 -18.16 34.36 -2.73
C LYS A 613 -16.84 33.93 -3.35
N VAL A 614 -16.17 32.97 -2.70
CA VAL A 614 -14.98 32.29 -3.23
C VAL A 614 -15.41 31.01 -3.90
N ILE A 615 -14.83 30.72 -5.05
CA ILE A 615 -15.12 29.51 -5.84
C ILE A 615 -13.81 28.90 -6.27
N THR A 616 -13.71 27.57 -6.26
CA THR A 616 -12.51 26.86 -6.76
C THR A 616 -12.40 26.99 -8.27
N GLY A 617 -11.17 26.91 -8.77
CA GLY A 617 -10.95 26.89 -10.23
C GLY A 617 -11.60 25.69 -10.89
N LYS A 618 -11.66 24.54 -10.22
CA LYS A 618 -12.39 23.34 -10.67
C LYS A 618 -13.88 23.64 -10.86
N ALA A 619 -14.50 24.31 -9.89
CA ALA A 619 -15.90 24.70 -9.98
C ALA A 619 -16.17 25.71 -11.13
N LEU A 620 -15.23 26.64 -11.37
CA LEU A 620 -15.29 27.50 -12.55
C LEU A 620 -15.13 26.76 -13.87
N GLY A 621 -14.49 25.59 -13.84
CA GLY A 621 -14.38 24.69 -15.00
C GLY A 621 -15.74 24.26 -15.55
N THR A 622 -16.78 24.26 -14.71
CA THR A 622 -18.15 23.92 -15.13
C THR A 622 -18.88 25.08 -15.81
N TRP A 623 -18.36 26.29 -15.77
CA TRP A 623 -18.99 27.44 -16.36
C TRP A 623 -18.88 27.44 -17.88
N LYS A 624 -20.00 27.49 -18.58
CA LYS A 624 -20.07 27.49 -20.03
C LYS A 624 -20.63 28.79 -20.59
N ASN A 625 -19.90 29.36 -21.54
CA ASN A 625 -20.28 30.53 -22.31
C ASN A 625 -20.72 31.76 -21.47
N ILE A 626 -20.04 31.96 -20.33
CA ILE A 626 -20.34 33.11 -19.46
C ILE A 626 -19.72 34.39 -20.07
N THR A 627 -20.55 35.30 -20.52
CA THR A 627 -20.15 36.58 -21.17
C THR A 627 -20.64 37.80 -20.41
N ALA A 628 -21.48 37.63 -19.38
CA ALA A 628 -22.03 38.72 -18.58
C ALA A 628 -21.02 39.20 -17.52
N LEU A 629 -19.79 39.50 -17.92
CA LEU A 629 -18.67 39.88 -17.08
C LEU A 629 -18.35 41.39 -17.17
N ASN A 630 -18.07 42.00 -16.02
CA ASN A 630 -17.43 43.32 -16.01
C ASN A 630 -15.94 43.16 -16.31
N SER A 631 -15.61 43.27 -17.59
CA SER A 631 -14.26 42.95 -18.07
C SER A 631 -13.17 43.81 -17.46
N THR A 632 -13.46 45.07 -17.18
CA THR A 632 -12.46 46.03 -16.62
C THR A 632 -12.14 45.76 -15.13
N SER A 633 -13.02 45.01 -14.44
CA SER A 633 -12.85 44.67 -13.01
C SER A 633 -12.49 43.20 -12.81
N THR A 634 -12.49 42.39 -13.86
CA THR A 634 -12.17 40.96 -13.80
C THR A 634 -10.69 40.73 -14.14
N THR A 635 -9.93 40.13 -13.20
CA THR A 635 -8.49 39.87 -13.36
C THR A 635 -8.10 38.55 -12.70
N LEU A 636 -7.28 37.79 -13.39
CA LEU A 636 -6.72 36.52 -12.93
C LEU A 636 -5.20 36.59 -12.90
N TYR A 637 -4.60 35.94 -11.91
CA TYR A 637 -3.17 35.81 -11.72
C TYR A 637 -2.81 34.33 -11.71
N GLY A 638 -1.81 33.93 -12.49
CA GLY A 638 -1.53 32.51 -12.73
C GLY A 638 -0.06 32.14 -12.73
N LYS A 639 0.17 30.88 -12.46
CA LYS A 639 1.48 30.22 -12.57
C LYS A 639 1.52 29.29 -13.77
N LYS A 640 2.73 29.07 -14.28
CA LYS A 640 2.96 28.23 -15.46
C LYS A 640 3.21 26.78 -15.03
N ASP A 641 2.45 25.88 -15.59
CA ASP A 641 2.67 24.45 -15.49
C ASP A 641 2.69 23.81 -16.88
N GLY A 642 3.73 23.04 -17.16
CA GLY A 642 3.90 22.36 -18.46
C GLY A 642 3.84 23.28 -19.69
N GLY A 643 4.16 24.58 -19.53
CA GLY A 643 4.08 25.57 -20.62
C GLY A 643 2.76 26.32 -20.71
N ILE A 644 1.74 25.97 -19.93
CA ILE A 644 0.43 26.62 -19.85
C ILE A 644 0.33 27.41 -18.55
N VAL A 645 -0.23 28.63 -18.61
CA VAL A 645 -0.51 29.44 -17.39
C VAL A 645 -1.86 29.07 -16.84
N TYR A 646 -1.90 28.71 -15.56
CA TYR A 646 -3.11 28.41 -14.80
C TYR A 646 -3.37 29.50 -13.76
N ALA A 647 -4.58 30.04 -13.72
CA ALA A 647 -4.99 30.99 -12.69
C ALA A 647 -5.00 30.29 -11.31
N ASN A 648 -4.29 30.87 -10.35
CA ASN A 648 -4.24 30.42 -8.96
C ASN A 648 -5.11 31.29 -8.06
N VAL A 649 -5.23 32.57 -8.40
CA VAL A 649 -6.08 33.52 -7.70
C VAL A 649 -6.64 34.53 -8.68
N GLY A 650 -7.83 35.07 -8.40
CA GLY A 650 -8.41 36.08 -9.25
C GLY A 650 -9.71 36.62 -8.71
N VAL A 651 -10.18 37.72 -9.33
CA VAL A 651 -11.51 38.26 -9.10
C VAL A 651 -12.30 38.23 -10.41
N VAL A 652 -13.50 37.70 -10.34
CA VAL A 652 -14.48 37.69 -11.44
C VAL A 652 -15.67 38.57 -11.01
N VAL A 653 -15.90 39.66 -11.70
CA VAL A 653 -16.99 40.60 -11.41
C VAL A 653 -18.06 40.47 -12.48
N MET A 654 -19.29 40.17 -12.08
CA MET A 654 -20.42 40.06 -12.99
C MET A 654 -20.97 41.47 -13.39
N ASN A 655 -21.60 41.54 -14.55
CA ASN A 655 -22.28 42.78 -14.98
C ASN A 655 -23.45 43.14 -14.06
N SER A 656 -23.79 44.41 -14.01
CA SER A 656 -24.91 44.91 -13.21
C SER A 656 -26.19 44.10 -13.43
N SER A 657 -26.83 43.75 -12.37
CA SER A 657 -28.05 42.93 -12.31
C SER A 657 -27.88 41.46 -12.71
N THR A 658 -26.64 40.98 -12.84
CA THR A 658 -26.37 39.58 -13.17
C THR A 658 -25.97 38.79 -11.91
N ALA A 659 -26.71 37.73 -11.61
CA ALA A 659 -26.35 36.79 -10.57
C ALA A 659 -25.08 36.01 -10.98
N ALA A 660 -24.27 35.58 -10.02
CA ALA A 660 -23.22 34.66 -10.31
C ALA A 660 -23.83 33.28 -10.70
N PRO A 661 -23.28 32.62 -11.73
CA PRO A 661 -23.70 31.27 -12.03
C PRO A 661 -23.59 30.36 -10.78
N SER A 662 -24.48 29.36 -10.67
CA SER A 662 -24.37 28.39 -9.63
C SER A 662 -23.02 27.66 -9.77
N SER A 663 -22.24 27.64 -8.73
CA SER A 663 -20.89 27.12 -8.76
C SER A 663 -20.63 26.36 -7.47
N GLY A 664 -20.11 25.20 -7.62
CA GLY A 664 -19.65 24.28 -6.64
C GLY A 664 -19.52 22.94 -7.36
N ASP A 665 -18.39 22.25 -7.18
CA ASP A 665 -18.31 20.87 -7.61
C ASP A 665 -19.42 20.10 -6.93
N VAL A 666 -20.09 19.26 -7.69
CA VAL A 666 -21.01 18.31 -7.11
C VAL A 666 -20.15 17.26 -6.41
N GLU A 667 -20.30 17.20 -5.10
CA GLU A 667 -19.69 16.15 -4.29
C GLU A 667 -20.72 15.06 -4.02
N TYR A 668 -20.23 13.88 -3.66
CA TYR A 668 -21.06 12.74 -3.39
C TYR A 668 -20.79 12.20 -2.00
N GLY A 669 -21.82 11.61 -1.40
CA GLY A 669 -21.73 11.00 -0.08
C GLY A 669 -22.77 9.92 0.14
N PHE A 670 -22.63 9.23 1.25
CA PHE A 670 -23.54 8.18 1.70
C PHE A 670 -23.95 8.46 3.14
N VAL A 671 -25.25 8.64 3.39
CA VAL A 671 -25.77 8.96 4.73
C VAL A 671 -25.63 7.75 5.65
N THR A 672 -24.87 7.89 6.71
CA THR A 672 -24.57 6.80 7.66
C THR A 672 -25.43 6.86 8.91
N GLU A 673 -26.01 8.03 9.24
CA GLU A 673 -26.88 8.20 10.39
C GLU A 673 -28.21 8.90 9.99
N LYS A 674 -29.20 8.82 10.86
CA LYS A 674 -30.49 9.44 10.63
C LYS A 674 -30.39 10.96 10.63
N SER A 675 -30.89 11.60 9.56
CA SER A 675 -30.94 13.06 9.43
C SER A 675 -31.99 13.69 10.35
N SER A 676 -31.75 14.92 10.76
CA SER A 676 -32.65 15.69 11.63
C SER A 676 -32.59 17.18 11.34
N LEU A 677 -33.69 17.89 11.59
CA LEU A 677 -33.69 19.33 11.56
C LEU A 677 -33.04 19.88 12.83
N VAL A 678 -32.06 20.76 12.70
CA VAL A 678 -31.40 21.43 13.81
C VAL A 678 -31.44 22.95 13.67
N LYS A 679 -31.53 23.68 14.78
CA LYS A 679 -31.38 25.10 14.83
C LYS A 679 -30.00 25.47 15.35
N ASP A 680 -29.28 26.36 14.65
CA ASP A 680 -27.99 26.89 15.06
C ASP A 680 -27.96 28.39 14.86
N GLY A 681 -27.88 29.14 15.96
CA GLY A 681 -28.11 30.57 15.92
C GLY A 681 -29.58 30.93 15.56
N ASP A 682 -29.75 31.73 14.54
CA ASP A 682 -31.06 32.10 13.99
C ASP A 682 -31.50 31.19 12.83
N ASP A 683 -30.60 30.37 12.29
CA ASP A 683 -30.81 29.59 11.09
C ASP A 683 -31.15 28.14 11.39
N TYR A 684 -31.78 27.46 10.43
CA TYR A 684 -32.13 26.03 10.47
C TYR A 684 -31.36 25.24 9.42
N TYR A 685 -31.02 24.01 9.73
CA TYR A 685 -30.25 23.11 8.87
C TYR A 685 -30.76 21.67 8.95
N ILE A 686 -30.62 20.94 7.86
CA ILE A 686 -30.71 19.47 7.92
C ILE A 686 -29.32 18.94 8.33
N SER A 687 -29.24 18.43 9.56
CA SER A 687 -28.02 17.78 10.06
C SER A 687 -28.00 16.33 9.67
N MET A 688 -26.89 15.86 9.11
CA MET A 688 -26.66 14.45 8.73
C MET A 688 -25.19 14.08 8.90
N THR A 689 -24.90 12.80 9.05
CA THR A 689 -23.55 12.26 8.97
C THR A 689 -23.41 11.55 7.63
N ILE A 690 -22.40 11.89 6.86
CA ILE A 690 -22.15 11.29 5.57
C ILE A 690 -20.76 10.64 5.52
N TRP A 691 -20.67 9.55 4.82
CA TRP A 691 -19.42 8.99 4.34
C TRP A 691 -19.06 9.65 3.00
N ASN A 692 -17.91 10.30 2.93
CA ASN A 692 -17.48 11.06 1.73
C ASN A 692 -16.49 10.29 0.82
N GLY A 693 -16.34 8.98 1.05
CA GLY A 693 -15.37 8.14 0.34
C GLY A 693 -14.05 7.94 1.09
N SER A 694 -13.78 8.73 2.13
CA SER A 694 -12.55 8.60 2.95
C SER A 694 -12.81 8.63 4.45
N SER A 695 -13.82 9.36 4.90
CA SER A 695 -14.16 9.50 6.32
C SER A 695 -15.64 9.79 6.52
N GLU A 696 -16.17 9.48 7.70
CA GLU A 696 -17.44 9.98 8.20
C GLU A 696 -17.31 11.43 8.65
N ILE A 697 -18.14 12.30 8.11
CA ILE A 697 -18.18 13.73 8.47
C ILE A 697 -19.60 14.15 8.85
N PRO A 698 -19.78 14.89 9.96
CA PRO A 698 -21.03 15.55 10.25
C PRO A 698 -21.16 16.78 9.34
N VAL A 699 -22.31 16.93 8.70
CA VAL A 699 -22.60 18.06 7.82
C VAL A 699 -23.93 18.68 8.16
N LYS A 700 -24.09 19.98 7.84
CA LYS A 700 -25.33 20.71 7.95
C LYS A 700 -25.68 21.26 6.58
N ALA A 701 -26.87 20.92 6.07
CA ALA A 701 -27.37 21.41 4.79
C ALA A 701 -28.24 22.64 5.00
N ASP A 702 -27.96 23.74 4.30
CA ASP A 702 -28.76 24.95 4.29
C ASP A 702 -29.88 24.89 3.26
N SER A 703 -29.75 24.08 2.23
CA SER A 703 -30.69 23.94 1.13
C SER A 703 -30.68 22.54 0.52
N TYR A 704 -31.81 22.16 -0.05
CA TYR A 704 -32.00 20.81 -0.59
C TYR A 704 -32.92 20.76 -1.79
N TYR A 705 -32.96 19.61 -2.46
CA TYR A 705 -33.95 19.26 -3.47
C TYR A 705 -34.65 17.97 -3.08
N THR A 706 -35.93 17.86 -3.41
CA THR A 706 -36.68 16.61 -3.31
C THR A 706 -37.18 16.15 -4.66
N LEU A 707 -37.51 14.87 -4.81
CA LEU A 707 -38.11 14.36 -6.01
C LEU A 707 -39.61 14.71 -6.08
N VAL A 708 -40.06 15.32 -7.15
CA VAL A 708 -41.49 15.58 -7.40
C VAL A 708 -42.14 14.33 -7.96
N THR A 709 -43.02 13.72 -7.19
CA THR A 709 -43.56 12.36 -7.44
C THR A 709 -44.72 12.24 -8.44
N THR A 710 -45.16 13.34 -9.11
CA THR A 710 -46.24 13.23 -10.14
C THR A 710 -46.29 14.44 -11.07
N PRO A 711 -46.35 14.25 -12.38
CA PRO A 711 -46.12 13.06 -13.23
C PRO A 711 -44.77 13.03 -13.96
N SER A 712 -43.78 13.67 -13.47
CA SER A 712 -42.45 13.69 -14.11
C SER A 712 -41.37 13.47 -13.09
N THR A 713 -40.34 12.75 -13.48
CA THR A 713 -39.04 12.59 -12.82
C THR A 713 -38.25 13.89 -12.78
N ALA A 714 -38.78 14.95 -12.18
CA ALA A 714 -38.13 16.25 -12.03
C ALA A 714 -37.82 16.52 -10.55
N TRP A 715 -36.70 17.15 -10.31
CA TRP A 715 -36.38 17.71 -9.00
C TRP A 715 -37.29 18.87 -8.70
N SER A 716 -37.61 19.08 -7.43
CA SER A 716 -38.22 20.32 -6.94
C SER A 716 -37.38 21.54 -7.30
N ASP A 717 -37.94 22.73 -7.16
CA ASP A 717 -37.10 23.92 -7.01
C ASP A 717 -36.23 23.81 -5.76
N LYS A 718 -35.06 24.46 -5.76
CA LYS A 718 -34.19 24.52 -4.60
C LYS A 718 -34.97 25.13 -3.42
N THR A 719 -34.97 24.45 -2.29
CA THR A 719 -35.66 24.82 -1.08
C THR A 719 -34.62 25.11 0.02
N ASP A 720 -34.68 26.29 0.61
CA ASP A 720 -33.84 26.62 1.76
C ASP A 720 -34.44 25.98 3.02
N VAL A 721 -33.58 25.58 3.95
CA VAL A 721 -34.01 24.93 5.19
C VAL A 721 -34.48 25.98 6.19
N ASP A 722 -35.70 25.83 6.73
CA ASP A 722 -36.31 26.70 7.70
C ASP A 722 -37.04 25.95 8.82
N SER A 723 -37.74 26.68 9.70
CA SER A 723 -38.51 26.09 10.80
C SER A 723 -39.66 25.20 10.33
N ASP A 724 -40.16 25.44 9.14
CA ASP A 724 -41.34 24.78 8.56
C ASP A 724 -40.97 23.67 7.58
N THR A 725 -39.67 23.37 7.45
CA THR A 725 -39.16 22.27 6.59
C THR A 725 -39.86 20.95 6.92
N PRO A 726 -40.60 20.35 5.93
CA PRO A 726 -41.41 19.17 6.17
C PRO A 726 -40.60 17.93 6.67
N VAL A 727 -41.15 17.22 7.63
CA VAL A 727 -40.53 15.98 8.15
C VAL A 727 -40.38 14.94 7.03
N SER A 728 -41.27 14.91 6.02
CA SER A 728 -41.17 14.06 4.85
C SER A 728 -39.93 14.33 4.04
N ASP A 729 -39.51 15.59 3.92
CA ASP A 729 -38.37 16.01 3.13
C ASP A 729 -37.07 15.65 3.86
N ILE A 730 -37.03 15.83 5.19
CA ILE A 730 -35.91 15.36 6.01
C ILE A 730 -35.75 13.84 5.93
N ALA A 731 -36.89 13.10 5.87
CA ALA A 731 -36.92 11.65 5.76
C ALA A 731 -36.37 11.15 4.40
N ALA A 732 -36.30 11.99 3.37
CA ALA A 732 -35.67 11.66 2.10
C ALA A 732 -34.15 11.42 2.24
N PHE A 733 -33.53 11.97 3.29
CA PHE A 733 -32.12 11.80 3.63
C PHE A 733 -31.95 10.76 4.76
N ALA A 734 -32.66 9.65 4.66
CA ALA A 734 -32.57 8.56 5.63
C ALA A 734 -31.17 7.90 5.63
N LYS A 735 -30.90 7.14 6.67
CA LYS A 735 -29.70 6.31 6.71
C LYS A 735 -29.65 5.40 5.47
N GLN A 736 -28.45 5.20 4.90
CA GLN A 736 -28.17 4.44 3.69
C GLN A 736 -28.67 5.12 2.39
N THR A 737 -28.88 6.42 2.39
CA THR A 737 -29.20 7.20 1.19
C THR A 737 -27.91 7.74 0.58
N PRO A 738 -27.57 7.43 -0.68
CA PRO A 738 -26.55 8.15 -1.43
C PRO A 738 -27.07 9.56 -1.75
N VAL A 739 -26.20 10.55 -1.63
CA VAL A 739 -26.52 11.95 -1.86
C VAL A 739 -25.48 12.63 -2.75
N SER A 740 -25.92 13.60 -3.54
CA SER A 740 -25.04 14.61 -4.10
C SER A 740 -25.29 15.95 -3.40
N TYR A 741 -24.25 16.75 -3.26
CA TYR A 741 -24.33 18.04 -2.60
C TYR A 741 -23.24 18.98 -3.12
N LYS A 742 -23.31 20.23 -2.73
CA LYS A 742 -22.25 21.21 -2.94
C LYS A 742 -21.75 21.71 -1.60
N THR A 743 -20.45 21.87 -1.44
CA THR A 743 -19.87 22.49 -0.25
C THR A 743 -19.93 24.01 -0.37
N THR A 744 -20.18 24.66 0.76
CA THR A 744 -20.13 26.11 0.91
C THR A 744 -18.86 26.49 1.67
N GLY A 745 -18.39 27.71 1.48
CA GLY A 745 -17.12 28.17 2.04
C GLY A 745 -17.05 28.24 3.57
N ASP A 746 -18.19 28.12 4.25
CA ASP A 746 -18.33 28.15 5.71
C ASP A 746 -18.43 26.75 6.35
N GLY A 747 -18.20 25.69 5.57
CA GLY A 747 -18.25 24.30 6.03
C GLY A 747 -19.65 23.71 6.07
N LEU A 748 -20.64 24.40 5.55
CA LEU A 748 -21.97 23.89 5.28
C LEU A 748 -22.01 23.15 3.95
N ILE A 749 -23.10 22.44 3.71
CA ILE A 749 -23.42 21.89 2.39
C ILE A 749 -24.75 22.49 1.88
N SER A 750 -24.90 22.53 0.58
CA SER A 750 -26.07 23.09 -0.09
C SER A 750 -26.52 22.21 -1.23
N GLU A 751 -27.72 22.48 -1.75
CA GLU A 751 -28.26 21.78 -2.91
C GLU A 751 -28.22 20.24 -2.78
N VAL A 752 -28.47 19.73 -1.57
CA VAL A 752 -28.42 18.30 -1.30
C VAL A 752 -29.53 17.57 -2.03
N ARG A 753 -29.21 16.47 -2.72
CA ARG A 753 -30.12 15.63 -3.48
C ARG A 753 -30.01 14.17 -3.06
N PRO A 754 -31.12 13.49 -2.75
CA PRO A 754 -31.08 12.04 -2.54
C PRO A 754 -31.03 11.31 -3.89
N LEU A 755 -30.12 10.35 -4.05
CA LEU A 755 -29.85 9.65 -5.31
C LEU A 755 -30.48 8.25 -5.41
N ASN A 756 -31.17 7.79 -4.37
CA ASN A 756 -31.67 6.42 -4.28
C ASN A 756 -32.97 6.14 -5.05
N VAL A 757 -33.53 7.08 -5.80
CA VAL A 757 -34.94 7.00 -6.24
C VAL A 757 -35.18 7.28 -7.72
N VAL A 758 -34.14 7.44 -8.58
CA VAL A 758 -34.38 8.19 -9.82
C VAL A 758 -33.94 7.58 -11.11
N GLU A 759 -34.75 7.79 -12.16
CA GLU A 759 -34.41 7.41 -13.53
C GLU A 759 -33.92 8.58 -14.41
N ASN A 760 -34.34 9.80 -14.22
CA ASN A 760 -33.92 10.93 -15.06
C ASN A 760 -34.17 12.28 -14.39
N ALA A 761 -33.14 13.05 -14.18
CA ALA A 761 -33.25 14.46 -13.83
C ALA A 761 -32.44 15.30 -14.83
N GLY A 762 -33.08 15.81 -15.85
CA GLY A 762 -32.39 16.57 -16.89
C GLY A 762 -31.56 15.72 -17.85
N SER A 763 -30.28 16.05 -18.04
CA SER A 763 -29.34 15.31 -18.87
C SER A 763 -28.69 14.12 -18.16
N ASP A 764 -28.73 14.09 -16.82
CA ASP A 764 -28.08 13.06 -16.02
C ASP A 764 -29.10 11.99 -15.57
N LYS A 765 -28.64 10.75 -15.50
CA LYS A 765 -29.48 9.64 -15.05
C LYS A 765 -28.98 9.14 -13.72
N TYR A 766 -29.91 8.96 -12.79
CA TYR A 766 -29.66 8.36 -11.49
C TYR A 766 -30.21 6.94 -11.49
N LEU A 767 -29.35 5.95 -11.27
CA LEU A 767 -29.70 4.54 -11.44
C LEU A 767 -29.41 3.78 -10.14
N GLY A 768 -30.45 3.16 -9.58
CA GLY A 768 -30.28 2.03 -8.67
C GLY A 768 -30.15 0.77 -9.52
N ALA A 769 -29.04 0.07 -9.44
CA ALA A 769 -28.69 -0.90 -10.46
C ALA A 769 -27.84 -2.07 -9.93
N VAL A 770 -27.84 -3.14 -10.70
CA VAL A 770 -26.78 -4.15 -10.60
C VAL A 770 -25.62 -3.70 -11.49
N ALA A 771 -24.45 -3.54 -10.88
CA ALA A 771 -23.25 -3.16 -11.58
C ALA A 771 -22.44 -4.40 -12.00
N VAL A 772 -22.08 -4.47 -13.27
CA VAL A 772 -21.22 -5.51 -13.84
C VAL A 772 -20.10 -4.82 -14.59
N THR A 773 -18.86 -5.11 -14.28
CA THR A 773 -17.71 -4.47 -14.93
C THR A 773 -17.07 -5.33 -16.00
N GLY A 774 -16.40 -4.71 -16.96
CA GLY A 774 -15.66 -5.37 -18.02
C GLY A 774 -14.77 -4.44 -18.81
N TYR A 775 -14.13 -5.00 -19.84
CA TYR A 775 -13.36 -4.26 -20.85
C TYR A 775 -13.97 -4.47 -22.22
N LYS A 776 -14.19 -3.39 -22.91
CA LYS A 776 -14.70 -3.40 -24.29
C LYS A 776 -13.92 -2.39 -25.13
N ASP A 777 -13.42 -2.84 -26.27
CA ASP A 777 -12.69 -2.00 -27.20
C ASP A 777 -11.49 -1.26 -26.54
N GLY A 778 -10.85 -1.88 -25.52
CA GLY A 778 -9.72 -1.31 -24.79
C GLY A 778 -10.11 -0.27 -23.74
N LYS A 779 -11.41 -0.06 -23.48
CA LYS A 779 -11.91 0.82 -22.45
C LYS A 779 -12.54 0.04 -21.31
N LYS A 780 -12.40 0.54 -20.11
CA LYS A 780 -13.06 0.04 -18.93
C LYS A 780 -14.52 0.54 -18.91
N TYR A 781 -15.46 -0.35 -18.67
CA TYR A 781 -16.86 -0.01 -18.58
C TYR A 781 -17.53 -0.67 -17.37
N VAL A 782 -18.69 -0.17 -17.04
CA VAL A 782 -19.63 -0.82 -16.11
C VAL A 782 -20.98 -0.98 -16.80
N SER A 783 -21.57 -2.15 -16.68
CA SER A 783 -22.93 -2.40 -17.15
C SER A 783 -23.89 -2.18 -15.99
N LEU A 784 -24.74 -1.17 -16.09
CA LEU A 784 -25.75 -0.84 -15.08
C LEU A 784 -27.12 -1.19 -15.63
N ASN A 785 -27.80 -2.12 -15.00
CA ASN A 785 -29.04 -2.68 -15.48
C ASN A 785 -28.96 -3.15 -16.94
N GLY A 786 -27.71 -3.55 -17.36
CA GLY A 786 -27.40 -4.09 -18.66
C GLY A 786 -27.16 -3.10 -19.79
N THR A 787 -27.05 -1.86 -19.46
CA THR A 787 -26.51 -0.84 -20.38
C THR A 787 -25.08 -0.55 -20.00
N ASP A 788 -24.20 -0.59 -20.97
CA ASP A 788 -22.77 -0.31 -20.78
C ASP A 788 -22.53 1.19 -20.74
N TYR A 789 -21.79 1.63 -19.70
CA TYR A 789 -21.35 3.01 -19.52
C TYR A 789 -19.84 3.04 -19.33
N ASP A 790 -19.17 4.02 -19.93
CA ASP A 790 -17.73 4.17 -19.84
C ASP A 790 -17.32 4.64 -18.43
N LEU A 791 -16.32 3.97 -17.83
CA LEU A 791 -15.63 4.43 -16.65
C LEU A 791 -14.42 5.25 -17.09
N THR A 792 -14.36 6.49 -16.63
CA THR A 792 -13.27 7.43 -16.93
C THR A 792 -12.37 7.61 -15.71
N SER A 793 -11.25 8.32 -15.88
CA SER A 793 -10.39 8.74 -14.75
C SER A 793 -11.11 9.65 -13.76
N ASP A 794 -12.14 10.33 -14.21
CA ASP A 794 -12.90 11.33 -13.42
C ASP A 794 -14.11 10.71 -12.71
N THR A 795 -14.39 9.42 -12.94
CA THR A 795 -15.47 8.71 -12.26
C THR A 795 -15.19 8.62 -10.76
N VAL A 796 -16.07 9.21 -9.95
CA VAL A 796 -16.03 9.07 -8.49
C VAL A 796 -16.58 7.70 -8.10
N GLN A 797 -15.77 6.87 -7.44
CA GLN A 797 -16.12 5.51 -7.05
C GLN A 797 -16.12 5.39 -5.53
N MET A 798 -17.25 5.00 -4.95
CA MET A 798 -17.40 4.75 -3.52
C MET A 798 -17.82 3.30 -3.27
N PHE A 799 -17.25 2.71 -2.22
CA PHE A 799 -17.57 1.38 -1.75
C PHE A 799 -18.11 1.46 -0.34
N VAL A 800 -19.24 0.85 -0.07
CA VAL A 800 -19.86 0.87 1.26
C VAL A 800 -20.12 -0.56 1.73
N ASP A 801 -19.93 -0.76 3.03
CA ASP A 801 -20.39 -1.96 3.74
C ASP A 801 -21.68 -1.59 4.49
N THR A 802 -22.82 -2.04 4.00
CA THR A 802 -24.11 -1.72 4.61
C THR A 802 -24.34 -2.43 5.94
N ASP A 803 -23.58 -3.46 6.28
CA ASP A 803 -23.59 -4.10 7.61
C ASP A 803 -22.71 -3.31 8.61
N ALA A 804 -21.63 -2.70 8.15
CA ALA A 804 -20.86 -1.78 8.96
C ALA A 804 -21.61 -0.45 9.13
N LYS A 805 -21.38 0.25 10.22
CA LYS A 805 -21.99 1.58 10.41
C LYS A 805 -21.31 2.67 9.60
N THR A 806 -20.15 2.38 9.04
CA THR A 806 -19.27 3.29 8.30
C THR A 806 -19.08 2.82 6.88
N GLY A 807 -18.88 3.74 5.94
CA GLY A 807 -18.49 3.39 4.59
C GLY A 807 -17.07 2.78 4.55
N GLU A 808 -16.80 1.99 3.54
CA GLU A 808 -15.47 1.42 3.25
C GLU A 808 -14.89 2.01 1.96
N THR A 809 -13.59 2.22 1.97
CA THR A 809 -12.82 2.52 0.76
C THR A 809 -12.05 1.27 0.31
N THR A 810 -12.72 0.23 -0.11
CA THR A 810 -12.06 -0.99 -0.56
C THR A 810 -11.86 -1.00 -2.07
N GLY A 811 -10.98 -0.13 -2.53
CA GLY A 811 -10.47 -0.20 -3.90
C GLY A 811 -11.38 0.40 -4.97
N ALA A 812 -10.88 0.43 -6.20
CA ALA A 812 -11.63 0.78 -7.39
C ALA A 812 -12.30 -0.47 -7.99
N ILE A 813 -13.30 -0.27 -8.82
CA ILE A 813 -13.80 -1.34 -9.70
C ILE A 813 -12.64 -1.77 -10.61
N THR A 814 -12.16 -3.00 -10.44
CA THR A 814 -11.00 -3.53 -11.15
C THR A 814 -11.30 -4.90 -11.75
N GLU A 815 -10.44 -5.36 -12.67
CA GLU A 815 -10.52 -6.73 -13.21
C GLU A 815 -10.47 -7.80 -12.11
N ALA A 816 -9.76 -7.55 -11.00
CA ALA A 816 -9.64 -8.50 -9.89
C ALA A 816 -10.98 -8.76 -9.16
N ASN A 817 -11.95 -7.87 -9.31
CA ASN A 817 -13.30 -8.01 -8.73
C ASN A 817 -14.27 -8.74 -9.68
N GLU A 818 -13.81 -9.23 -10.82
CA GLU A 818 -14.64 -9.86 -11.84
C GLU A 818 -14.83 -11.35 -11.57
N VAL A 819 -16.06 -11.81 -11.64
CA VAL A 819 -16.40 -13.25 -11.65
C VAL A 819 -16.55 -13.68 -13.11
N HIS A 820 -15.66 -14.53 -13.59
CA HIS A 820 -15.59 -14.91 -15.02
C HIS A 820 -15.47 -13.72 -15.98
N GLY A 821 -14.71 -12.70 -15.59
CA GLY A 821 -14.58 -11.47 -16.36
C GLY A 821 -15.61 -10.40 -16.02
N TYR A 822 -16.43 -10.60 -14.97
CA TYR A 822 -17.46 -9.66 -14.55
C TYR A 822 -17.48 -9.46 -13.04
N PHE A 823 -17.54 -8.19 -12.62
CA PHE A 823 -17.83 -7.81 -11.25
C PHE A 823 -19.34 -7.60 -11.09
N VAL A 824 -19.92 -8.15 -10.02
CA VAL A 824 -21.37 -8.11 -9.78
C VAL A 824 -21.64 -7.61 -8.38
N LYS A 825 -22.23 -6.41 -8.28
CA LYS A 825 -22.65 -5.81 -7.01
C LYS A 825 -23.86 -4.88 -7.22
N ASN A 826 -24.65 -4.68 -6.18
CA ASN A 826 -25.64 -3.61 -6.14
C ASN A 826 -24.93 -2.26 -6.15
N ALA A 827 -25.44 -1.33 -6.90
CA ALA A 827 -24.86 0.00 -7.01
C ALA A 827 -25.93 1.07 -7.22
N TYR A 828 -25.59 2.30 -6.81
CA TYR A 828 -26.25 3.51 -7.29
C TYR A 828 -25.25 4.30 -8.12
N ALA A 829 -25.69 4.84 -9.26
CA ALA A 829 -24.83 5.57 -10.15
C ALA A 829 -25.49 6.80 -10.73
N VAL A 830 -24.67 7.79 -11.06
CA VAL A 830 -24.99 8.95 -11.89
C VAL A 830 -24.25 8.80 -13.19
N VAL A 831 -24.97 8.85 -14.31
CA VAL A 831 -24.43 8.76 -15.67
C VAL A 831 -24.79 10.00 -16.46
N ASN A 832 -23.83 10.54 -17.20
CA ASN A 832 -24.01 11.74 -17.98
C ASN A 832 -24.59 11.46 -19.39
N SER A 833 -24.87 12.54 -20.11
CA SER A 833 -25.43 12.44 -21.48
C SER A 833 -24.47 11.82 -22.51
N SER A 834 -23.19 11.70 -22.18
CA SER A 834 -22.16 11.04 -23.03
C SER A 834 -22.04 9.56 -22.74
N ASN A 835 -22.90 8.97 -21.90
CA ASN A 835 -22.84 7.59 -21.42
C ASN A 835 -21.57 7.27 -20.58
N GLU A 836 -21.08 8.25 -19.87
CA GLU A 836 -19.99 8.09 -18.91
C GLU A 836 -20.53 8.11 -17.48
N VAL A 837 -19.92 7.32 -16.60
CA VAL A 837 -20.28 7.29 -15.19
C VAL A 837 -19.57 8.43 -14.48
N GLU A 838 -20.31 9.39 -13.92
CA GLU A 838 -19.77 10.46 -13.08
C GLU A 838 -19.52 9.99 -11.65
N PHE A 839 -20.46 9.22 -11.11
CA PHE A 839 -20.41 8.68 -9.76
C PHE A 839 -20.98 7.28 -9.72
N ILE A 840 -20.35 6.39 -8.97
CA ILE A 840 -20.90 5.07 -8.64
C ILE A 840 -20.61 4.73 -7.18
N LEU A 841 -21.66 4.34 -6.46
CA LEU A 841 -21.59 3.79 -5.11
C LEU A 841 -21.90 2.30 -5.19
N VAL A 842 -20.96 1.48 -4.74
CA VAL A 842 -21.04 0.02 -4.80
C VAL A 842 -21.24 -0.54 -3.40
N ASP A 843 -22.27 -1.36 -3.23
CA ASP A 843 -22.51 -2.07 -1.97
C ASP A 843 -21.72 -3.37 -1.93
N THR A 844 -20.76 -3.45 -1.06
CA THR A 844 -19.87 -4.63 -0.92
C THR A 844 -20.60 -5.85 -0.35
N LYS A 845 -21.74 -5.65 0.34
CA LYS A 845 -22.54 -6.71 0.97
C LYS A 845 -23.83 -7.05 0.22
N ASN A 846 -24.19 -6.30 -0.81
CA ASN A 846 -25.42 -6.45 -1.58
C ASN A 846 -26.72 -6.27 -0.76
N ASN A 847 -26.71 -5.44 0.27
CA ASN A 847 -27.86 -5.20 1.14
C ASN A 847 -28.66 -3.94 0.79
N LEU A 848 -28.18 -3.10 -0.14
CA LEU A 848 -28.95 -1.97 -0.65
C LEU A 848 -30.18 -2.47 -1.39
N GLU A 849 -31.35 -1.88 -1.12
CA GLU A 849 -32.59 -2.27 -1.78
C GLU A 849 -32.54 -1.89 -3.26
N CYS A 850 -32.60 -2.88 -4.12
CA CYS A 850 -32.86 -2.75 -5.54
C CYS A 850 -34.26 -3.30 -5.85
N ASN A 851 -34.83 -2.89 -6.98
CA ASN A 851 -36.28 -3.10 -7.25
C ASN A 851 -36.71 -4.53 -7.58
N ALA A 852 -35.84 -5.53 -7.58
CA ALA A 852 -36.15 -6.94 -7.80
C ALA A 852 -35.23 -7.85 -7.00
N SER A 853 -35.74 -9.02 -6.62
CA SER A 853 -35.04 -10.10 -5.93
C SER A 853 -34.89 -11.35 -6.81
N GLU A 854 -34.14 -12.37 -6.35
CA GLU A 854 -34.02 -13.64 -7.08
C GLU A 854 -35.38 -14.35 -7.29
N ASP A 855 -36.36 -14.17 -6.39
CA ASP A 855 -37.68 -14.75 -6.48
C ASP A 855 -38.52 -14.18 -7.63
N ASP A 856 -38.13 -13.02 -8.14
CA ASP A 856 -38.81 -12.34 -9.25
C ASP A 856 -38.24 -12.71 -10.63
N VAL A 857 -37.23 -13.58 -10.68
CA VAL A 857 -36.52 -13.90 -11.92
C VAL A 857 -37.08 -15.14 -12.59
N LYS A 858 -37.52 -14.99 -13.86
CA LYS A 858 -37.99 -16.10 -14.71
C LYS A 858 -37.32 -16.05 -16.06
N ILE A 859 -36.96 -17.19 -16.61
CA ILE A 859 -36.34 -17.29 -17.93
C ILE A 859 -37.37 -17.56 -18.99
N VAL A 860 -37.47 -16.71 -19.99
CA VAL A 860 -38.33 -16.86 -21.17
C VAL A 860 -37.49 -16.68 -22.44
N THR A 861 -37.90 -17.35 -23.50
CA THR A 861 -37.30 -17.19 -24.82
C THR A 861 -37.99 -16.11 -25.65
N LYS A 862 -37.29 -15.54 -26.64
CA LYS A 862 -37.79 -14.47 -27.51
C LYS A 862 -39.05 -14.90 -28.24
N GLY A 863 -40.08 -14.08 -28.12
CA GLY A 863 -41.36 -14.33 -28.75
C GLY A 863 -42.47 -14.75 -27.79
N GLY A 864 -42.23 -14.79 -26.47
CA GLY A 864 -43.25 -15.07 -25.45
C GLY A 864 -43.76 -16.51 -25.41
N ALA A 865 -43.33 -17.38 -26.33
CA ALA A 865 -43.56 -18.79 -26.21
C ALA A 865 -42.64 -19.37 -25.16
N VAL A 866 -43.21 -19.95 -24.11
CA VAL A 866 -42.44 -20.70 -23.10
C VAL A 866 -41.88 -21.95 -23.80
N ALA A 867 -40.71 -21.80 -24.43
CA ALA A 867 -40.01 -22.91 -25.09
C ALA A 867 -39.39 -23.89 -24.07
N ALA A 868 -39.17 -23.45 -22.83
CA ALA A 868 -38.79 -24.29 -21.70
C ALA A 868 -39.17 -23.56 -20.41
N LYS A 869 -39.93 -24.21 -19.54
CA LYS A 869 -40.24 -23.71 -18.21
C LYS A 869 -39.00 -24.01 -17.32
N ALA A 870 -38.25 -22.97 -16.90
CA ALA A 870 -37.34 -23.14 -15.81
C ALA A 870 -38.14 -23.55 -14.59
N ASP A 871 -37.71 -24.58 -13.93
CA ASP A 871 -38.24 -24.96 -12.63
C ASP A 871 -37.49 -24.07 -11.61
N ASP A 872 -38.15 -23.04 -11.12
CA ASP A 872 -37.56 -22.06 -10.21
C ASP A 872 -37.23 -22.67 -8.83
N GLU A 873 -37.88 -23.76 -8.41
CA GLU A 873 -37.57 -24.50 -7.19
C GLU A 873 -36.27 -25.32 -7.33
N THR A 874 -36.08 -25.96 -8.48
CA THR A 874 -34.90 -26.80 -8.75
C THR A 874 -33.82 -26.08 -9.53
N ARG A 875 -34.12 -24.89 -10.05
CA ARG A 875 -33.20 -24.07 -10.90
C ARG A 875 -32.66 -24.86 -12.10
N VAL A 876 -33.54 -25.59 -12.75
CA VAL A 876 -33.21 -26.43 -13.90
C VAL A 876 -34.02 -25.98 -15.12
N LEU A 877 -33.35 -25.74 -16.26
CA LEU A 877 -33.96 -25.53 -17.55
C LEU A 877 -33.90 -26.83 -18.36
N LYS A 878 -35.05 -27.46 -18.61
CA LYS A 878 -35.17 -28.66 -19.48
C LYS A 878 -35.36 -28.25 -20.92
N LEU A 879 -34.49 -28.69 -21.80
CA LEU A 879 -34.60 -28.43 -23.24
C LEU A 879 -35.76 -29.22 -23.89
N ASN A 880 -36.23 -30.32 -23.29
CA ASN A 880 -37.34 -31.14 -23.76
C ASN A 880 -37.29 -31.48 -25.26
N GLY A 881 -36.10 -31.76 -25.79
CA GLY A 881 -35.88 -32.02 -27.21
C GLY A 881 -35.80 -30.78 -28.11
N ALA A 882 -35.82 -29.58 -27.55
CA ALA A 882 -35.57 -28.36 -28.31
C ALA A 882 -34.07 -28.28 -28.65
N THR A 883 -33.75 -28.41 -29.93
CA THR A 883 -32.35 -28.48 -30.42
C THR A 883 -31.78 -27.12 -30.87
N SER A 884 -32.54 -26.03 -30.80
CA SER A 884 -32.15 -24.77 -31.43
C SER A 884 -32.59 -23.51 -30.66
N ILE A 885 -32.39 -23.49 -29.34
CA ILE A 885 -32.55 -22.25 -28.57
C ILE A 885 -31.24 -21.48 -28.65
N ASP A 886 -31.20 -20.43 -29.45
CA ASP A 886 -30.02 -19.54 -29.52
C ASP A 886 -29.83 -18.80 -28.22
N VAL A 887 -28.59 -18.71 -27.72
CA VAL A 887 -28.24 -18.02 -26.45
C VAL A 887 -28.66 -16.56 -26.47
N GLY A 888 -28.66 -15.90 -27.62
CA GLY A 888 -29.14 -14.53 -27.79
C GLY A 888 -30.67 -14.37 -27.68
N ASN A 889 -31.40 -15.45 -27.49
CA ASN A 889 -32.86 -15.44 -27.32
C ASN A 889 -33.30 -15.81 -25.88
N VAL A 890 -32.37 -15.87 -24.94
CA VAL A 890 -32.67 -16.10 -23.53
C VAL A 890 -32.93 -14.77 -22.84
N PHE A 891 -34.03 -14.64 -22.11
CA PHE A 891 -34.47 -13.41 -21.48
C PHE A 891 -34.87 -13.66 -20.02
N VAL A 892 -34.79 -12.61 -19.21
CA VAL A 892 -35.36 -12.59 -17.87
C VAL A 892 -36.70 -11.87 -17.92
N ALA A 893 -37.73 -12.48 -17.34
CA ALA A 893 -39.02 -11.84 -17.17
C ALA A 893 -39.35 -11.78 -15.68
N ASN A 894 -39.67 -10.60 -15.21
CA ASN A 894 -40.23 -10.41 -13.86
C ASN A 894 -41.75 -10.31 -13.99
N SER A 895 -42.49 -11.19 -13.31
CA SER A 895 -43.95 -11.27 -13.37
C SER A 895 -44.66 -10.34 -12.40
N THR A 896 -44.00 -9.78 -11.41
CA THR A 896 -44.63 -9.08 -10.28
C THR A 896 -44.37 -7.57 -10.24
N LYS A 897 -43.31 -7.09 -10.84
CA LYS A 897 -42.90 -5.66 -10.73
C LYS A 897 -42.61 -4.96 -12.06
N ASN A 898 -43.23 -5.35 -13.15
CA ASN A 898 -43.09 -4.69 -14.46
C ASN A 898 -41.63 -4.49 -14.93
N PHE A 899 -40.73 -5.38 -14.63
CA PHE A 899 -39.62 -5.60 -15.52
C PHE A 899 -40.27 -6.07 -16.81
N GLY A 900 -40.67 -5.19 -17.68
CA GLY A 900 -41.19 -5.59 -19.00
C GLY A 900 -40.25 -6.63 -19.57
N VAL A 901 -40.73 -7.47 -20.49
CA VAL A 901 -39.87 -8.33 -21.29
C VAL A 901 -38.73 -7.49 -21.81
N GLN A 902 -37.68 -7.47 -21.06
CA GLN A 902 -36.47 -6.71 -21.39
C GLN A 902 -35.66 -7.56 -22.33
N ALA A 903 -35.18 -6.96 -23.37
CA ALA A 903 -34.19 -7.58 -24.24
C ALA A 903 -33.06 -8.16 -23.37
N VAL A 904 -32.51 -9.27 -23.81
CA VAL A 904 -31.31 -9.83 -23.19
C VAL A 904 -30.29 -8.75 -23.09
N ASP A 905 -30.01 -8.46 -21.89
CA ASP A 905 -29.05 -7.51 -21.49
C ASP A 905 -27.84 -8.30 -21.05
N ALA A 906 -26.71 -8.07 -21.71
CA ALA A 906 -25.47 -8.79 -21.44
C ALA A 906 -25.01 -8.63 -19.97
N GLY A 907 -25.48 -7.61 -19.28
CA GLY A 907 -25.22 -7.40 -17.87
C GLY A 907 -26.12 -8.20 -16.92
N LYS A 908 -27.21 -8.77 -17.37
CA LYS A 908 -28.20 -9.45 -16.51
C LYS A 908 -28.30 -10.96 -16.73
N VAL A 909 -28.06 -11.44 -17.93
CA VAL A 909 -28.16 -12.86 -18.28
C VAL A 909 -26.89 -13.28 -19.01
N PHE A 910 -26.25 -14.31 -18.50
CA PHE A 910 -25.09 -14.93 -19.13
C PHE A 910 -25.39 -16.41 -19.37
N VAL A 911 -24.95 -16.93 -20.49
CA VAL A 911 -24.86 -18.36 -20.70
C VAL A 911 -23.42 -18.78 -20.54
N VAL A 912 -23.14 -19.64 -19.57
CA VAL A 912 -21.82 -20.21 -19.30
C VAL A 912 -21.81 -21.63 -19.84
N ALA A 913 -20.92 -21.92 -20.78
CA ALA A 913 -20.76 -23.26 -21.33
C ALA A 913 -20.24 -24.24 -20.28
N ALA A 914 -20.45 -25.55 -20.48
CA ALA A 914 -19.99 -26.59 -19.55
C ALA A 914 -18.46 -26.53 -19.22
N ASN A 915 -17.66 -25.87 -20.03
CA ASN A 915 -16.23 -25.67 -19.81
C ASN A 915 -15.91 -24.40 -18.97
N GLY A 916 -16.94 -23.69 -18.49
CA GLY A 916 -16.77 -22.48 -17.66
C GLY A 916 -16.60 -21.17 -18.44
N THR A 917 -16.62 -21.18 -19.77
CA THR A 917 -16.50 -19.96 -20.59
C THR A 917 -17.86 -19.34 -20.91
N THR A 918 -17.95 -18.02 -20.98
CA THR A 918 -19.17 -17.31 -21.39
C THR A 918 -19.48 -17.60 -22.85
N LYS A 919 -20.75 -18.00 -23.13
CA LYS A 919 -21.24 -18.37 -24.45
C LYS A 919 -22.05 -17.20 -25.01
N THR A 920 -21.51 -16.50 -25.98
CA THR A 920 -22.14 -15.30 -26.57
C THR A 920 -22.91 -15.58 -27.87
N SER A 921 -22.82 -16.79 -28.42
CA SER A 921 -23.49 -17.18 -29.64
C SER A 921 -23.68 -18.70 -29.73
N GLY A 922 -24.60 -19.13 -30.58
CA GLY A 922 -24.94 -20.54 -30.77
C GLY A 922 -26.08 -21.00 -29.85
N ASN A 923 -26.43 -22.31 -29.93
CA ASN A 923 -27.56 -22.84 -29.20
C ASN A 923 -27.21 -23.30 -27.79
N LEU A 924 -28.18 -23.22 -26.86
CA LEU A 924 -28.09 -23.84 -25.54
C LEU A 924 -27.87 -25.36 -25.68
N ALA A 925 -27.04 -25.90 -24.86
CA ALA A 925 -26.73 -27.31 -24.78
C ALA A 925 -26.88 -27.84 -23.36
N ALA A 926 -27.16 -29.12 -23.20
CA ALA A 926 -27.16 -29.76 -21.90
C ALA A 926 -25.76 -29.64 -21.26
N GLY A 927 -25.69 -29.20 -20.01
CA GLY A 927 -24.45 -28.87 -19.29
C GLY A 927 -24.08 -27.39 -19.31
N ASP A 928 -24.75 -26.55 -20.12
CA ASP A 928 -24.62 -25.09 -20.01
C ASP A 928 -25.29 -24.60 -18.70
N THR A 929 -24.85 -23.47 -18.21
CA THR A 929 -25.48 -22.77 -17.07
C THR A 929 -25.99 -21.43 -17.56
N ILE A 930 -27.25 -21.10 -17.28
CA ILE A 930 -27.77 -19.75 -17.45
C ILE A 930 -27.62 -19.03 -16.13
N ARG A 931 -26.74 -18.08 -16.08
CA ARG A 931 -26.50 -17.22 -14.92
C ARG A 931 -27.30 -15.95 -15.05
N VAL A 932 -28.15 -15.69 -14.09
CA VAL A 932 -29.00 -14.51 -14.02
C VAL A 932 -28.57 -13.68 -12.82
N ILE A 933 -28.43 -12.39 -13.04
CA ILE A 933 -28.16 -11.43 -12.00
C ILE A 933 -29.42 -10.65 -11.73
N ALA A 934 -29.98 -10.84 -10.55
CA ALA A 934 -31.15 -10.10 -10.09
C ALA A 934 -30.79 -8.63 -9.83
N GLN A 935 -31.80 -7.76 -9.80
CA GLN A 935 -31.56 -6.32 -9.64
C GLN A 935 -30.95 -5.94 -8.26
N ASN A 936 -31.18 -6.77 -7.24
CA ASN A 936 -30.56 -6.64 -5.92
C ASN A 936 -29.12 -7.18 -5.86
N GLY A 937 -28.57 -7.69 -6.99
CA GLY A 937 -27.23 -8.26 -7.07
C GLY A 937 -27.15 -9.77 -6.78
N ASP A 938 -28.25 -10.40 -6.41
CA ASP A 938 -28.26 -11.86 -6.20
C ASP A 938 -27.96 -12.58 -7.52
N VAL A 939 -27.18 -13.63 -7.42
CA VAL A 939 -26.81 -14.47 -8.58
C VAL A 939 -27.60 -15.77 -8.53
N VAL A 940 -28.34 -16.03 -9.59
CA VAL A 940 -29.13 -17.24 -9.73
C VAL A 940 -28.64 -18.04 -10.95
N ASP A 941 -28.22 -19.27 -10.71
CA ASP A 941 -27.75 -20.18 -11.75
C ASP A 941 -28.81 -21.24 -12.07
N TYR A 942 -29.14 -21.36 -13.34
CA TYR A 942 -30.03 -22.41 -13.87
C TYR A 942 -29.21 -23.41 -14.67
N SER A 943 -29.26 -24.67 -14.28
CA SER A 943 -28.58 -25.74 -15.00
C SER A 943 -29.42 -26.12 -16.24
N VAL A 944 -28.79 -26.11 -17.41
CA VAL A 944 -29.43 -26.57 -18.66
C VAL A 944 -29.30 -28.09 -18.77
N VAL A 945 -30.42 -28.80 -18.84
CA VAL A 945 -30.45 -30.25 -19.03
C VAL A 945 -31.21 -30.62 -20.32
N ALA A 946 -31.00 -31.84 -20.83
CA ALA A 946 -31.56 -32.32 -22.10
C ALA A 946 -33.09 -32.34 -22.14
#